data_cf953f939253a7e01dfc7bd8fada8776
#
_entry.id   cf953f939253a7e01dfc7bd8fada8776
#
_cell.length_a   1.000
_cell.length_b   1.000
_cell.length_c   1.000
_cell.angle_alpha   90.00
_cell.angle_beta   90.00
_cell.angle_gamma   90.00
#
_symmetry.space_group_name_H-M   'P 1'
#
loop_
_entity.id
_entity.type
_entity.pdbx_description
1 polymer ?
#
loop_
_entity_poly.entity_id
_entity_poly.type
_entity_poly.pdbx_seq_one_letter_code
_entity_poly.pdbx_strand_id
1 'polypeptide(L)'
;MPDADHQPTLGGAPDGAEPAPSHTVVIPAEVQMVTLLGPRDELLRTMERSFPKLQIHVRGNEFHLSGASSEIELAERLIDELLLVIDGGQPLNRDAVERSISMLRAQTVERPADVLTMNIVSNRGRTIRPKTLNQKHYVDAIDEHTIVFGIGPAGTGKTYLAMAKAVAALQAKQVNRIILTRPAVEAGERLGFLPGTLNDKIDPYLRPLYDALHDMVDPESIPRLMAAGTIEVAPLAYMRGRAQPVDTSVLTPTGWRTLGDLEVGDLVVGSDGMPTPVLGVYPQGRKPVYRVTAQDGASTTACGEHLWTVRSPGDRLRRRWRTVQTQQMVGNLRAVRGYRYELPLVDQVELVARDVPMDPHALGLALGDGCLTTGTTSSSTDDPQLAASLQGALGGRGVELAHEWGSDHGLGHPAGAGGGLRVANPVVHTFRQLGLAGATPATTFVPEEYKLNAAWVRCAVLQGLLDTGGEPLAQQGGTFRIEYRTTSPQLRDDVVFLVRSLGGVAYARTRPDTGRKPGRGRGRDLPAGAEAYVVDIRLPEGLVPFRLERKRAAYDGTRGGRPQRYIESIEPAGEADTLCIQVAAADSLYVTEDFLLTHNTLNDAFIILDEAQNTSPEQMKMFLTRLGFGSKMVVTGDVTQVDLPDGTRSGLRVVRDILTDLEDIHFSILTAHDVVRHRLVGAIVDAYGRWDETRHGGRGQHERRRPQ
;
A
#
# COMPACT_ATOMS: atom_id res chain seq x y z
N MET A 1 -20.62 -35.56 -113.68
CA MET A 1 -21.68 -36.26 -112.98
C MET A 1 -21.08 -36.98 -111.76
N PRO A 2 -21.74 -36.98 -110.62
CA PRO A 2 -22.17 -35.90 -109.75
C PRO A 2 -21.58 -36.13 -108.37
N ASP A 3 -21.45 -35.09 -107.62
CA ASP A 3 -22.01 -34.70 -106.33
C ASP A 3 -21.95 -35.72 -105.21
N ALA A 4 -21.29 -35.30 -104.16
CA ALA A 4 -21.64 -35.70 -102.78
C ALA A 4 -21.27 -34.57 -101.79
N ASP A 5 -22.27 -34.02 -101.17
CA ASP A 5 -22.27 -33.12 -100.08
C ASP A 5 -21.37 -33.57 -98.92
N HIS A 6 -20.54 -32.67 -98.45
CA HIS A 6 -19.95 -32.76 -97.14
C HIS A 6 -20.44 -31.55 -96.28
N GLN A 7 -21.41 -31.83 -95.44
CA GLN A 7 -21.71 -30.97 -94.28
C GLN A 7 -20.63 -31.14 -93.24
N PRO A 8 -20.15 -30.05 -92.64
CA PRO A 8 -19.28 -30.11 -91.46
C PRO A 8 -20.09 -30.33 -90.21
N THR A 9 -19.83 -31.39 -89.49
CA THR A 9 -20.32 -31.64 -88.13
C THR A 9 -19.76 -30.63 -87.19
N LEU A 10 -20.66 -29.84 -86.56
CA LEU A 10 -20.39 -29.00 -85.42
C LEU A 10 -19.87 -29.88 -84.27
N GLY A 11 -18.63 -29.62 -83.86
CA GLY A 11 -18.04 -30.20 -82.64
C GLY A 11 -18.78 -29.74 -81.40
N GLY A 12 -19.24 -30.71 -80.57
CA GLY A 12 -19.87 -30.51 -79.32
C GLY A 12 -18.91 -29.79 -78.34
N ALA A 13 -19.44 -28.79 -77.70
CA ALA A 13 -18.79 -28.16 -76.56
C ALA A 13 -18.60 -29.20 -75.43
N PRO A 14 -17.54 -29.16 -74.64
CA PRO A 14 -17.41 -30.01 -73.46
C PRO A 14 -18.43 -29.53 -72.40
N ASP A 15 -19.52 -30.24 -72.27
CA ASP A 15 -20.47 -30.23 -71.23
C ASP A 15 -19.84 -30.89 -69.98
N GLY A 16 -19.80 -30.22 -68.84
CA GLY A 16 -19.43 -30.88 -67.60
C GLY A 16 -18.61 -30.06 -66.61
N ALA A 17 -18.77 -28.71 -66.55
CA ALA A 17 -18.38 -27.98 -65.34
C ALA A 17 -19.56 -28.00 -64.38
N GLU A 18 -19.51 -28.83 -63.37
CA GLU A 18 -20.48 -28.66 -62.20
C GLU A 18 -20.53 -27.21 -61.80
N PRO A 19 -21.74 -26.60 -61.64
CA PRO A 19 -21.85 -25.24 -61.20
C PRO A 19 -21.12 -25.09 -59.86
N ALA A 20 -20.21 -24.11 -59.75
CA ALA A 20 -19.48 -23.87 -58.54
C ALA A 20 -20.50 -23.72 -57.37
N PRO A 21 -20.24 -24.36 -56.22
CA PRO A 21 -21.11 -24.23 -55.07
C PRO A 21 -21.45 -22.76 -54.81
N SER A 22 -22.72 -22.48 -54.58
CA SER A 22 -23.19 -21.10 -54.29
C SER A 22 -24.09 -21.10 -53.07
N HIS A 23 -23.96 -20.07 -52.25
CA HIS A 23 -24.77 -19.86 -51.05
C HIS A 23 -25.23 -18.41 -50.98
N THR A 24 -26.44 -18.18 -50.47
CA THR A 24 -26.98 -16.84 -50.27
C THR A 24 -27.20 -16.55 -48.81
N VAL A 25 -26.56 -15.51 -48.28
CA VAL A 25 -26.72 -15.02 -46.92
C VAL A 25 -27.63 -13.80 -46.93
N VAL A 26 -28.74 -13.88 -46.23
CA VAL A 26 -29.73 -12.78 -46.12
C VAL A 26 -29.46 -11.97 -44.85
N ILE A 27 -29.22 -10.67 -45.01
CA ILE A 27 -28.96 -9.76 -43.92
C ILE A 27 -30.27 -9.29 -43.29
N PRO A 28 -30.44 -9.26 -41.94
CA PRO A 28 -31.62 -8.76 -41.29
C PRO A 28 -31.96 -7.31 -41.69
N ALA A 29 -33.26 -7.03 -41.90
CA ALA A 29 -33.72 -5.76 -42.40
C ALA A 29 -33.40 -4.57 -41.47
N GLU A 30 -33.15 -4.83 -40.21
CA GLU A 30 -32.77 -3.84 -39.21
C GLU A 30 -31.33 -3.33 -39.41
N VAL A 31 -30.50 -4.06 -40.11
CA VAL A 31 -29.09 -3.69 -40.35
C VAL A 31 -29.00 -2.85 -41.64
N GLN A 32 -28.50 -1.63 -41.48
CA GLN A 32 -28.25 -0.81 -42.68
C GLN A 32 -27.06 -1.36 -43.47
N MET A 33 -27.25 -1.73 -44.71
CA MET A 33 -26.21 -2.32 -45.58
C MET A 33 -24.96 -1.45 -45.71
N VAL A 34 -25.10 -0.10 -45.65
CA VAL A 34 -23.96 0.82 -45.64
C VAL A 34 -23.05 0.64 -44.43
N THR A 35 -23.61 0.22 -43.27
CA THR A 35 -22.83 -0.06 -42.05
C THR A 35 -21.96 -1.34 -42.25
N LEU A 36 -22.48 -2.36 -42.94
CA LEU A 36 -21.77 -3.62 -43.19
C LEU A 36 -20.80 -3.51 -44.37
N LEU A 37 -21.16 -2.80 -45.45
CA LEU A 37 -20.36 -2.65 -46.65
C LEU A 37 -19.33 -1.51 -46.59
N GLY A 38 -19.54 -0.57 -45.65
CA GLY A 38 -18.75 0.65 -45.50
C GLY A 38 -19.05 1.71 -46.55
N PRO A 39 -18.60 2.97 -46.32
CA PRO A 39 -18.73 4.03 -47.33
C PRO A 39 -18.10 3.65 -48.65
N ARG A 40 -18.88 3.78 -49.76
CA ARG A 40 -18.44 3.40 -51.11
C ARG A 40 -17.94 1.94 -51.21
N ASP A 41 -18.56 1.03 -50.47
CA ASP A 41 -18.25 -0.42 -50.46
C ASP A 41 -16.80 -0.75 -50.08
N GLU A 42 -16.15 0.09 -49.25
CA GLU A 42 -14.73 -0.13 -48.89
C GLU A 42 -14.52 -1.41 -48.09
N LEU A 43 -15.48 -1.80 -47.23
CA LEU A 43 -15.41 -3.03 -46.44
C LEU A 43 -15.69 -4.26 -47.34
N LEU A 44 -16.66 -4.15 -48.27
CA LEU A 44 -16.91 -5.20 -49.26
C LEU A 44 -15.64 -5.50 -50.09
N ARG A 45 -14.98 -4.44 -50.58
CA ARG A 45 -13.72 -4.62 -51.32
C ARG A 45 -12.62 -5.23 -50.47
N THR A 46 -12.64 -5.02 -49.16
CA THR A 46 -11.69 -5.65 -48.24
C THR A 46 -11.99 -7.14 -48.09
N MET A 47 -13.27 -7.54 -48.03
CA MET A 47 -13.69 -8.93 -48.06
C MET A 47 -13.29 -9.59 -49.37
N GLU A 48 -13.64 -9.01 -50.53
CA GLU A 48 -13.30 -9.53 -51.89
C GLU A 48 -11.78 -9.77 -52.03
N ARG A 49 -10.94 -8.82 -51.60
CA ARG A 49 -9.47 -9.00 -51.65
C ARG A 49 -8.97 -10.10 -50.71
N SER A 50 -9.65 -10.32 -49.62
CA SER A 50 -9.27 -11.35 -48.66
C SER A 50 -9.70 -12.75 -49.06
N PHE A 51 -10.70 -12.85 -49.96
CA PHE A 51 -11.24 -14.11 -50.51
C PHE A 51 -11.04 -14.20 -52.05
N PRO A 52 -9.82 -14.26 -52.57
CA PRO A 52 -9.56 -14.17 -54.00
C PRO A 52 -10.13 -15.35 -54.83
N LYS A 53 -10.54 -16.46 -54.18
CA LYS A 53 -11.15 -17.63 -54.79
C LYS A 53 -12.67 -17.66 -54.63
N LEU A 54 -13.26 -16.61 -54.03
CA LEU A 54 -14.68 -16.48 -53.82
C LEU A 54 -15.19 -15.30 -54.63
N GLN A 55 -16.29 -15.47 -55.35
CA GLN A 55 -17.04 -14.38 -55.97
C GLN A 55 -18.11 -13.92 -54.96
N ILE A 56 -18.08 -12.66 -54.60
CA ILE A 56 -19.03 -12.05 -53.66
C ILE A 56 -19.85 -11.03 -54.45
N HIS A 57 -21.15 -11.25 -54.57
CA HIS A 57 -22.07 -10.30 -55.16
C HIS A 57 -23.15 -9.87 -54.14
N VAL A 58 -23.37 -8.59 -54.02
CA VAL A 58 -24.39 -8.04 -53.10
C VAL A 58 -25.52 -7.43 -53.88
N ARG A 59 -26.76 -7.86 -53.60
CA ARG A 59 -27.95 -7.32 -54.21
C ARG A 59 -29.04 -7.04 -53.12
N GLY A 60 -29.33 -5.78 -52.89
CA GLY A 60 -30.24 -5.43 -51.81
C GLY A 60 -29.65 -5.77 -50.44
N ASN A 61 -30.26 -6.68 -49.70
CA ASN A 61 -29.81 -7.22 -48.42
C ASN A 61 -29.26 -8.68 -48.55
N GLU A 62 -28.95 -9.13 -49.74
CA GLU A 62 -28.47 -10.51 -49.96
C GLU A 62 -27.02 -10.52 -50.45
N PHE A 63 -26.19 -11.37 -49.82
CA PHE A 63 -24.85 -11.71 -50.25
C PHE A 63 -24.90 -13.05 -51.00
N HIS A 64 -24.61 -13.03 -52.30
CA HIS A 64 -24.45 -14.22 -53.11
C HIS A 64 -22.97 -14.61 -53.18
N LEU A 65 -22.63 -15.73 -52.52
CA LEU A 65 -21.27 -16.27 -52.44
C LEU A 65 -21.15 -17.46 -53.39
N SER A 66 -20.16 -17.46 -54.29
CA SER A 66 -19.90 -18.58 -55.19
C SER A 66 -18.40 -18.88 -55.25
N GLY A 67 -18.05 -20.15 -55.04
CA GLY A 67 -16.64 -20.59 -54.99
C GLY A 67 -16.45 -21.92 -54.28
N ALA A 68 -15.27 -22.14 -53.69
CA ALA A 68 -14.99 -23.35 -52.92
C ALA A 68 -15.83 -23.37 -51.65
N SER A 69 -16.41 -24.49 -51.25
CA SER A 69 -17.29 -24.65 -50.08
C SER A 69 -16.64 -24.14 -48.80
N SER A 70 -15.34 -24.41 -48.57
CA SER A 70 -14.60 -23.95 -47.39
C SER A 70 -14.44 -22.43 -47.32
N GLU A 71 -14.32 -21.74 -48.46
CA GLU A 71 -14.24 -20.27 -48.52
C GLU A 71 -15.65 -19.64 -48.34
N ILE A 72 -16.71 -20.32 -48.83
CA ILE A 72 -18.09 -19.90 -48.62
C ILE A 72 -18.42 -19.97 -47.13
N GLU A 73 -18.18 -21.08 -46.44
CA GLU A 73 -18.41 -21.24 -45.01
C GLU A 73 -17.64 -20.20 -44.17
N LEU A 74 -16.40 -19.89 -44.56
CA LEU A 74 -15.59 -18.89 -43.87
C LEU A 74 -16.15 -17.47 -44.08
N ALA A 75 -16.63 -17.14 -45.25
CA ALA A 75 -17.25 -15.84 -45.57
C ALA A 75 -18.61 -15.68 -44.87
N GLU A 76 -19.41 -16.74 -44.81
CA GLU A 76 -20.67 -16.79 -44.06
C GLU A 76 -20.43 -16.51 -42.59
N ARG A 77 -19.51 -17.24 -41.93
CA ARG A 77 -19.11 -17.01 -40.57
C ARG A 77 -18.57 -15.58 -40.34
N LEU A 78 -17.83 -15.02 -41.31
CA LEU A 78 -17.37 -13.64 -41.21
C LEU A 78 -18.57 -12.67 -41.17
N ILE A 79 -19.54 -12.85 -42.08
CA ILE A 79 -20.71 -11.99 -42.12
C ILE A 79 -21.48 -12.07 -40.81
N ASP A 80 -21.70 -13.27 -40.27
CA ASP A 80 -22.36 -13.46 -38.95
C ASP A 80 -21.61 -12.75 -37.83
N GLU A 81 -20.29 -12.88 -37.75
CA GLU A 81 -19.47 -12.21 -36.74
C GLU A 81 -19.51 -10.68 -36.88
N LEU A 82 -19.50 -10.15 -38.11
CA LEU A 82 -19.61 -8.70 -38.35
C LEU A 82 -20.99 -8.16 -37.97
N LEU A 83 -22.06 -8.92 -38.16
CA LEU A 83 -23.39 -8.59 -37.72
C LEU A 83 -23.47 -8.48 -36.19
N LEU A 84 -22.86 -9.40 -35.46
CA LEU A 84 -22.77 -9.37 -34.01
C LEU A 84 -21.97 -8.16 -33.52
N VAL A 85 -20.91 -7.77 -34.23
CA VAL A 85 -20.15 -6.54 -33.91
C VAL A 85 -21.01 -5.29 -34.08
N ILE A 86 -21.85 -5.23 -35.16
CA ILE A 86 -22.79 -4.13 -35.39
C ILE A 86 -23.88 -4.10 -34.31
N ASP A 87 -24.44 -5.27 -33.97
CA ASP A 87 -25.47 -5.39 -32.93
C ASP A 87 -24.94 -4.96 -31.56
N GLY A 88 -23.67 -5.24 -31.26
CA GLY A 88 -22.94 -4.71 -30.11
C GLY A 88 -22.65 -3.20 -30.17
N GLY A 89 -23.24 -2.47 -31.14
CA GLY A 89 -23.13 -1.03 -31.29
C GLY A 89 -21.76 -0.53 -31.74
N GLN A 90 -20.95 -1.39 -32.40
CA GLN A 90 -19.61 -1.03 -32.81
C GLN A 90 -19.54 -0.68 -34.30
N PRO A 91 -18.93 0.46 -34.67
CA PRO A 91 -18.74 0.80 -36.06
C PRO A 91 -17.69 -0.15 -36.68
N LEU A 92 -18.03 -0.76 -37.82
CA LEU A 92 -17.06 -1.53 -38.60
C LEU A 92 -16.11 -0.58 -39.32
N ASN A 93 -14.85 -1.00 -39.37
CA ASN A 93 -13.84 -0.38 -40.20
C ASN A 93 -13.00 -1.48 -40.89
N ARG A 94 -12.20 -1.08 -41.84
CA ARG A 94 -11.36 -2.02 -42.61
C ARG A 94 -10.48 -2.90 -41.70
N ASP A 95 -9.91 -2.34 -40.67
CA ASP A 95 -9.03 -3.03 -39.72
C ASP A 95 -9.79 -4.13 -38.94
N ALA A 96 -11.03 -3.85 -38.53
CA ALA A 96 -11.89 -4.82 -37.85
C ALA A 96 -12.23 -6.01 -38.78
N VAL A 97 -12.56 -5.74 -40.05
CA VAL A 97 -12.84 -6.80 -41.05
C VAL A 97 -11.60 -7.67 -41.33
N GLU A 98 -10.43 -7.05 -41.58
CA GLU A 98 -9.16 -7.78 -41.80
C GLU A 98 -8.78 -8.65 -40.61
N ARG A 99 -8.99 -8.19 -39.39
CA ARG A 99 -8.73 -8.94 -38.14
C ARG A 99 -9.71 -10.08 -37.92
N SER A 100 -11.01 -9.86 -38.17
CA SER A 100 -12.02 -10.93 -38.09
C SER A 100 -11.69 -12.07 -39.05
N ILE A 101 -11.30 -11.74 -40.29
CA ILE A 101 -10.86 -12.72 -41.25
C ILE A 101 -9.62 -13.49 -40.76
N SER A 102 -8.63 -12.78 -40.22
CA SER A 102 -7.41 -13.42 -39.70
C SER A 102 -7.71 -14.38 -38.55
N MET A 103 -8.59 -14.02 -37.61
CA MET A 103 -9.00 -14.88 -36.50
C MET A 103 -9.76 -16.11 -36.98
N LEU A 104 -10.71 -15.94 -37.91
CA LEU A 104 -11.48 -17.06 -38.46
C LEU A 104 -10.59 -18.05 -39.23
N ARG A 105 -9.58 -17.56 -39.96
CA ARG A 105 -8.60 -18.43 -40.68
C ARG A 105 -7.68 -19.17 -39.71
N ALA A 106 -7.34 -18.57 -38.58
CA ALA A 106 -6.54 -19.21 -37.52
C ALA A 106 -7.33 -20.30 -36.77
N GLN A 107 -8.64 -20.46 -37.03
CA GLN A 107 -9.53 -21.42 -36.35
C GLN A 107 -9.45 -21.32 -34.82
N THR A 108 -9.42 -20.07 -34.30
CA THR A 108 -9.38 -19.81 -32.87
C THR A 108 -10.69 -20.22 -32.18
N VAL A 109 -10.62 -20.57 -30.88
CA VAL A 109 -11.80 -20.94 -30.10
C VAL A 109 -12.69 -19.71 -29.84
N GLU A 110 -12.06 -18.53 -29.65
CA GLU A 110 -12.78 -17.28 -29.42
C GLU A 110 -13.35 -16.70 -30.70
N ARG A 111 -14.53 -16.10 -30.56
CA ARG A 111 -15.24 -15.45 -31.65
C ARG A 111 -14.70 -14.04 -31.88
N PRO A 112 -14.51 -13.59 -33.13
CA PRO A 112 -14.14 -12.23 -33.46
C PRO A 112 -15.04 -11.17 -32.77
N ALA A 113 -16.35 -11.40 -32.71
CA ALA A 113 -17.28 -10.51 -32.04
C ALA A 113 -16.95 -10.35 -30.55
N ASP A 114 -16.63 -11.42 -29.83
CA ASP A 114 -16.31 -11.37 -28.40
C ASP A 114 -15.06 -10.52 -28.12
N VAL A 115 -14.07 -10.56 -29.03
CA VAL A 115 -12.86 -9.75 -28.93
C VAL A 115 -13.13 -8.29 -29.24
N LEU A 116 -13.88 -8.00 -30.31
CA LEU A 116 -14.09 -6.65 -30.80
C LEU A 116 -15.16 -5.86 -30.03
N THR A 117 -16.07 -6.53 -29.32
CA THR A 117 -17.10 -5.88 -28.49
C THR A 117 -16.73 -5.72 -27.03
N MET A 118 -15.64 -6.36 -26.57
CA MET A 118 -15.15 -6.25 -25.20
C MET A 118 -14.79 -4.80 -24.85
N ASN A 119 -15.41 -4.25 -23.81
CA ASN A 119 -15.14 -2.90 -23.33
C ASN A 119 -14.33 -2.94 -22.04
N ILE A 120 -13.16 -2.30 -22.01
CA ILE A 120 -12.32 -2.18 -20.80
C ILE A 120 -12.69 -0.93 -20.03
N VAL A 121 -12.64 0.23 -20.69
CA VAL A 121 -12.97 1.54 -20.11
C VAL A 121 -13.56 2.44 -21.17
N SER A 122 -14.54 3.26 -20.79
CA SER A 122 -15.11 4.30 -21.65
C SER A 122 -14.93 5.68 -21.03
N ASN A 123 -14.39 6.63 -21.80
CA ASN A 123 -14.23 8.01 -21.39
C ASN A 123 -14.62 8.96 -22.53
N ARG A 124 -15.54 9.91 -22.28
CA ARG A 124 -16.00 10.94 -23.26
C ARG A 124 -16.37 10.36 -24.63
N GLY A 125 -17.05 9.21 -24.65
CA GLY A 125 -17.48 8.56 -25.89
C GLY A 125 -16.39 7.75 -26.62
N ARG A 126 -15.16 7.72 -26.09
CA ARG A 126 -14.10 6.82 -26.55
C ARG A 126 -14.08 5.57 -25.69
N THR A 127 -14.17 4.42 -26.31
CA THR A 127 -14.11 3.12 -25.64
C THR A 127 -12.80 2.44 -25.98
N ILE A 128 -12.06 2.01 -24.95
CA ILE A 128 -10.82 1.24 -25.09
C ILE A 128 -11.14 -0.23 -25.01
N ARG A 129 -10.60 -0.98 -25.98
CA ARG A 129 -10.86 -2.41 -26.14
C ARG A 129 -9.66 -3.12 -26.76
N PRO A 130 -9.53 -4.45 -26.58
CA PRO A 130 -8.57 -5.25 -27.33
C PRO A 130 -8.94 -5.24 -28.82
N LYS A 131 -7.96 -5.25 -29.69
CA LYS A 131 -8.11 -5.27 -31.15
C LYS A 131 -7.65 -6.56 -31.78
N THR A 132 -6.95 -7.42 -31.04
CA THR A 132 -6.46 -8.72 -31.47
C THR A 132 -6.74 -9.76 -30.40
N LEU A 133 -6.69 -11.02 -30.77
CA LEU A 133 -6.88 -12.12 -29.86
C LEU A 133 -5.83 -12.14 -28.74
N ASN A 134 -4.54 -11.94 -29.07
CA ASN A 134 -3.48 -11.91 -28.07
C ASN A 134 -3.66 -10.72 -27.09
N GLN A 135 -4.20 -9.58 -27.59
CA GLN A 135 -4.54 -8.46 -26.70
C GLN A 135 -5.71 -8.82 -25.77
N LYS A 136 -6.71 -9.58 -26.25
CA LYS A 136 -7.80 -10.08 -25.40
C LYS A 136 -7.25 -11.02 -24.32
N HIS A 137 -6.47 -12.02 -24.69
CA HIS A 137 -5.84 -12.94 -23.74
C HIS A 137 -4.99 -12.21 -22.70
N TYR A 138 -4.28 -11.17 -23.12
CA TYR A 138 -3.52 -10.32 -22.21
C TYR A 138 -4.42 -9.56 -21.21
N VAL A 139 -5.53 -9.03 -21.67
CA VAL A 139 -6.52 -8.33 -20.83
C VAL A 139 -7.18 -9.31 -19.86
N ASP A 140 -7.57 -10.50 -20.32
CA ASP A 140 -8.16 -11.56 -19.50
C ASP A 140 -7.15 -12.02 -18.42
N ALA A 141 -5.88 -12.25 -18.81
CA ALA A 141 -4.82 -12.61 -17.86
C ALA A 141 -4.63 -11.56 -16.77
N ILE A 142 -4.77 -10.25 -17.08
CA ILE A 142 -4.71 -9.19 -16.08
C ILE A 142 -5.88 -9.31 -15.08
N ASP A 143 -7.04 -9.78 -15.49
CA ASP A 143 -8.16 -10.01 -14.57
C ASP A 143 -7.90 -11.22 -13.66
N GLU A 144 -7.38 -12.29 -14.19
CA GLU A 144 -7.25 -13.59 -13.54
C GLU A 144 -6.02 -13.69 -12.63
N HIS A 145 -4.88 -13.07 -12.99
CA HIS A 145 -3.61 -13.22 -12.28
C HIS A 145 -3.17 -11.96 -11.53
N THR A 146 -2.41 -12.14 -10.46
CA THR A 146 -1.87 -11.06 -9.65
C THR A 146 -0.68 -10.35 -10.31
N ILE A 147 0.20 -11.12 -10.99
CA ILE A 147 1.33 -10.56 -11.74
C ILE A 147 1.23 -10.99 -13.20
N VAL A 148 1.21 -10.03 -14.12
CA VAL A 148 1.17 -10.30 -15.56
C VAL A 148 2.31 -9.60 -16.28
N PHE A 149 3.04 -10.38 -17.07
CA PHE A 149 4.08 -9.88 -17.95
C PHE A 149 3.54 -9.75 -19.38
N GLY A 150 3.44 -8.53 -19.90
CA GLY A 150 3.10 -8.25 -21.30
C GLY A 150 4.37 -8.05 -22.13
N ILE A 151 4.78 -9.04 -22.90
CA ILE A 151 6.04 -9.04 -23.64
C ILE A 151 5.74 -8.98 -25.14
N GLY A 152 6.43 -8.11 -25.88
CA GLY A 152 6.29 -8.04 -27.34
C GLY A 152 6.79 -6.71 -27.91
N PRO A 153 6.75 -6.55 -29.25
CA PRO A 153 7.26 -5.36 -29.95
C PRO A 153 6.56 -4.06 -29.54
N ALA A 154 7.22 -2.94 -29.79
CA ALA A 154 6.60 -1.63 -29.60
C ALA A 154 5.35 -1.46 -30.47
N GLY A 155 4.32 -0.81 -29.92
CA GLY A 155 3.06 -0.55 -30.63
C GLY A 155 2.02 -1.68 -30.58
N THR A 156 2.26 -2.77 -29.86
CA THR A 156 1.28 -3.85 -29.62
C THR A 156 0.26 -3.52 -28.52
N GLY A 157 0.30 -2.32 -27.93
CA GLY A 157 -0.68 -1.85 -26.96
C GLY A 157 -0.48 -2.34 -25.53
N LYS A 158 0.62 -3.00 -25.19
CA LYS A 158 0.90 -3.56 -23.83
C LYS A 158 0.61 -2.58 -22.70
N THR A 159 1.33 -1.49 -22.67
CA THR A 159 1.23 -0.46 -21.61
C THR A 159 -0.13 0.24 -21.64
N TYR A 160 -0.64 0.50 -22.86
CA TYR A 160 -1.93 1.16 -23.05
C TYR A 160 -3.12 0.33 -22.49
N LEU A 161 -3.15 -0.98 -22.78
CA LEU A 161 -4.17 -1.90 -22.26
C LEU A 161 -4.03 -2.13 -20.75
N ALA A 162 -2.79 -2.26 -20.25
CA ALA A 162 -2.53 -2.33 -18.81
C ALA A 162 -3.07 -1.10 -18.07
N MET A 163 -2.84 0.10 -18.61
CA MET A 163 -3.35 1.34 -18.05
C MET A 163 -4.88 1.41 -18.09
N ALA A 164 -5.50 0.95 -19.19
CA ALA A 164 -6.96 0.87 -19.28
C ALA A 164 -7.54 -0.05 -18.20
N LYS A 165 -6.91 -1.20 -17.95
CA LYS A 165 -7.30 -2.13 -16.87
C LYS A 165 -7.08 -1.50 -15.49
N ALA A 166 -6.00 -0.77 -15.27
CA ALA A 166 -5.74 -0.07 -14.01
C ALA A 166 -6.82 0.99 -13.72
N VAL A 167 -7.20 1.78 -14.74
CA VAL A 167 -8.26 2.77 -14.62
C VAL A 167 -9.61 2.11 -14.36
N ALA A 168 -9.94 1.01 -15.05
CA ALA A 168 -11.16 0.24 -14.82
C ALA A 168 -11.21 -0.31 -13.38
N ALA A 169 -10.12 -0.89 -12.88
CA ALA A 169 -10.00 -1.40 -11.51
C ALA A 169 -10.16 -0.29 -10.45
N LEU A 170 -9.60 0.91 -10.71
CA LEU A 170 -9.76 2.07 -9.84
C LEU A 170 -11.21 2.57 -9.82
N GLN A 171 -11.88 2.63 -10.99
CA GLN A 171 -13.27 3.04 -11.10
C GLN A 171 -14.22 2.03 -10.42
N ALA A 172 -13.91 0.73 -10.55
CA ALA A 172 -14.63 -0.36 -9.87
C ALA A 172 -14.30 -0.47 -8.38
N LYS A 173 -13.37 0.36 -7.85
CA LYS A 173 -12.89 0.33 -6.45
C LYS A 173 -12.25 -1.00 -6.04
N GLN A 174 -11.74 -1.75 -6.98
CA GLN A 174 -10.94 -2.96 -6.73
C GLN A 174 -9.56 -2.61 -6.18
N VAL A 175 -9.05 -1.43 -6.57
CA VAL A 175 -7.81 -0.86 -6.04
C VAL A 175 -8.05 0.58 -5.59
N ASN A 176 -7.21 1.06 -4.67
CA ASN A 176 -7.29 2.42 -4.12
C ASN A 176 -6.36 3.40 -4.84
N ARG A 177 -5.37 2.89 -5.58
CA ARG A 177 -4.39 3.71 -6.29
C ARG A 177 -3.83 3.03 -7.53
N ILE A 178 -3.33 3.83 -8.46
CA ILE A 178 -2.56 3.39 -9.64
C ILE A 178 -1.14 3.91 -9.49
N ILE A 179 -0.15 3.05 -9.69
CA ILE A 179 1.27 3.41 -9.66
C ILE A 179 1.87 3.07 -11.01
N LEU A 180 2.35 4.09 -11.71
CA LEU A 180 3.00 3.97 -13.00
C LEU A 180 4.49 4.22 -12.82
N THR A 181 5.30 3.25 -13.19
CA THR A 181 6.75 3.36 -13.04
C THR A 181 7.48 2.92 -14.29
N ARG A 182 8.65 3.51 -14.51
CA ARG A 182 9.53 3.22 -15.64
C ARG A 182 10.98 3.28 -15.18
N PRO A 183 11.89 2.39 -15.65
CA PRO A 183 13.31 2.54 -15.41
C PRO A 183 13.79 3.86 -16.03
N ALA A 184 14.52 4.67 -15.26
CA ALA A 184 15.26 5.77 -15.81
C ALA A 184 16.58 5.20 -16.35
N VAL A 185 16.67 4.99 -17.65
CA VAL A 185 17.90 4.49 -18.30
C VAL A 185 18.67 5.70 -18.80
N GLU A 186 19.92 5.81 -18.41
CA GLU A 186 20.88 6.69 -19.08
C GLU A 186 21.29 6.01 -20.41
N ALA A 187 20.46 6.15 -21.45
CA ALA A 187 20.86 5.76 -22.79
C ALA A 187 21.92 6.74 -23.33
N GLY A 188 23.20 6.54 -22.95
CA GLY A 188 24.32 7.30 -23.48
C GLY A 188 24.39 8.80 -23.08
N GLU A 189 23.32 9.40 -22.60
CA GLU A 189 23.27 10.77 -22.12
C GLU A 189 23.27 10.77 -20.59
N ARG A 190 24.35 11.27 -20.00
CA ARG A 190 24.43 11.46 -18.55
C ARG A 190 23.37 12.47 -18.13
N LEU A 191 22.42 12.07 -17.29
CA LEU A 191 21.37 12.92 -16.66
C LEU A 191 21.94 14.24 -16.07
N GLY A 192 23.25 14.35 -15.93
CA GLY A 192 23.96 15.54 -15.48
C GLY A 192 23.91 16.75 -16.44
N PHE A 193 23.58 16.56 -17.71
CA PHE A 193 23.63 17.65 -18.72
C PHE A 193 22.31 18.42 -18.90
N LEU A 194 21.19 17.95 -18.42
CA LEU A 194 19.91 18.66 -18.50
C LEU A 194 19.79 19.67 -17.34
N PRO A 195 19.44 20.94 -17.60
CA PRO A 195 19.17 21.92 -16.54
C PRO A 195 17.85 21.61 -15.85
N GLY A 196 17.77 21.85 -14.53
CA GLY A 196 16.55 21.66 -13.74
C GLY A 196 16.71 20.67 -12.60
N THR A 197 15.63 20.50 -11.82
CA THR A 197 15.54 19.53 -10.73
C THR A 197 15.54 18.10 -11.28
N LEU A 198 15.80 17.10 -10.46
CA LEU A 198 15.78 15.69 -10.88
C LEU A 198 14.40 15.30 -11.48
N ASN A 199 13.32 15.87 -10.97
CA ASN A 199 11.96 15.66 -11.50
C ASN A 199 11.83 16.24 -12.92
N ASP A 200 12.35 17.44 -13.19
CA ASP A 200 12.31 18.05 -14.52
C ASP A 200 13.07 17.23 -15.57
N LYS A 201 14.12 16.52 -15.15
CA LYS A 201 14.94 15.66 -16.01
C LYS A 201 14.27 14.34 -16.37
N ILE A 202 13.37 13.85 -15.50
CA ILE A 202 12.70 12.56 -15.66
C ILE A 202 11.33 12.69 -16.35
N ASP A 203 10.72 13.88 -16.29
CA ASP A 203 9.41 14.16 -16.88
C ASP A 203 9.27 13.75 -18.35
N PRO A 204 10.24 13.94 -19.25
CA PRO A 204 10.18 13.49 -20.64
C PRO A 204 9.98 11.97 -20.79
N TYR A 205 10.56 11.17 -19.91
CA TYR A 205 10.47 9.70 -19.95
C TYR A 205 9.10 9.20 -19.45
N LEU A 206 8.40 9.98 -18.65
CA LEU A 206 7.08 9.66 -18.11
C LEU A 206 5.95 10.18 -18.98
N ARG A 207 6.23 11.07 -19.96
CA ARG A 207 5.26 11.69 -20.84
C ARG A 207 4.31 10.68 -21.54
N PRO A 208 4.80 9.57 -22.11
CA PRO A 208 3.90 8.59 -22.74
C PRO A 208 2.86 7.98 -21.77
N LEU A 209 3.18 7.89 -20.49
CA LEU A 209 2.25 7.41 -19.46
C LEU A 209 1.17 8.48 -19.17
N TYR A 210 1.55 9.75 -19.12
CA TYR A 210 0.59 10.86 -18.99
C TYR A 210 -0.34 10.95 -20.18
N ASP A 211 0.18 10.82 -21.42
CA ASP A 211 -0.61 10.87 -22.64
C ASP A 211 -1.66 9.76 -22.66
N ALA A 212 -1.29 8.55 -22.26
CA ALA A 212 -2.22 7.43 -22.15
C ALA A 212 -3.28 7.66 -21.05
N LEU A 213 -2.92 8.25 -19.91
CA LEU A 213 -3.89 8.61 -18.86
C LEU A 213 -4.91 9.65 -19.35
N HIS A 214 -4.48 10.62 -20.16
CA HIS A 214 -5.37 11.66 -20.73
C HIS A 214 -6.44 11.07 -21.65
N ASP A 215 -6.19 9.94 -22.32
CA ASP A 215 -7.19 9.24 -23.12
C ASP A 215 -8.24 8.52 -22.26
N MET A 216 -7.88 8.10 -21.02
CA MET A 216 -8.67 7.19 -20.17
C MET A 216 -9.38 7.87 -19.03
N VAL A 217 -8.85 8.99 -18.54
CA VAL A 217 -9.33 9.75 -17.39
C VAL A 217 -9.59 11.19 -17.84
N ASP A 218 -10.60 11.82 -17.26
CA ASP A 218 -10.85 13.23 -17.53
C ASP A 218 -9.62 14.10 -17.20
N PRO A 219 -9.04 14.82 -18.17
CA PRO A 219 -7.83 15.62 -17.98
C PRO A 219 -7.88 16.59 -16.80
N GLU A 220 -9.06 17.17 -16.51
CA GLU A 220 -9.26 18.08 -15.37
C GLU A 220 -9.17 17.36 -14.02
N SER A 221 -9.41 16.06 -13.99
CA SER A 221 -9.34 15.24 -12.79
C SER A 221 -7.92 14.76 -12.47
N ILE A 222 -7.05 14.60 -13.47
CA ILE A 222 -5.71 14.02 -13.32
C ILE A 222 -4.87 14.77 -12.29
N PRO A 223 -4.73 16.12 -12.33
CA PRO A 223 -3.95 16.84 -11.33
C PRO A 223 -4.48 16.63 -9.91
N ARG A 224 -5.80 16.52 -9.76
CA ARG A 224 -6.44 16.26 -8.46
C ARG A 224 -6.21 14.84 -7.96
N LEU A 225 -6.23 13.84 -8.84
CA LEU A 225 -5.95 12.45 -8.51
C LEU A 225 -4.47 12.25 -8.16
N MET A 226 -3.57 12.94 -8.86
CA MET A 226 -2.14 12.94 -8.54
C MET A 226 -1.85 13.64 -7.21
N ALA A 227 -2.42 14.84 -6.98
CA ALA A 227 -2.28 15.54 -5.71
C ALA A 227 -2.89 14.77 -4.52
N ALA A 228 -3.86 13.89 -4.78
CA ALA A 228 -4.46 13.02 -3.78
C ALA A 228 -3.66 11.71 -3.56
N GLY A 229 -2.61 11.44 -4.36
CA GLY A 229 -1.88 10.18 -4.34
C GLY A 229 -2.67 8.96 -4.85
N THR A 230 -3.80 9.21 -5.53
CA THR A 230 -4.61 8.15 -6.16
C THR A 230 -3.95 7.66 -7.45
N ILE A 231 -3.27 8.54 -8.18
CA ILE A 231 -2.40 8.18 -9.30
C ILE A 231 -1.00 8.71 -8.97
N GLU A 232 -0.04 7.82 -8.99
CA GLU A 232 1.39 8.12 -8.77
C GLU A 232 2.16 7.75 -10.05
N VAL A 233 2.95 8.68 -10.58
CA VAL A 233 3.85 8.44 -11.70
C VAL A 233 5.25 8.73 -11.21
N ALA A 234 6.10 7.71 -11.14
CA ALA A 234 7.43 7.82 -10.55
C ALA A 234 8.45 6.92 -11.25
N PRO A 235 9.73 7.32 -11.34
CA PRO A 235 10.79 6.43 -11.79
C PRO A 235 10.91 5.20 -10.90
N LEU A 236 11.36 4.09 -11.46
CA LEU A 236 11.57 2.84 -10.72
C LEU A 236 12.51 3.03 -9.50
N ALA A 237 13.48 3.92 -9.60
CA ALA A 237 14.38 4.23 -8.49
C ALA A 237 13.63 4.78 -7.25
N TYR A 238 12.53 5.51 -7.45
CA TYR A 238 11.71 6.06 -6.35
C TYR A 238 10.75 5.04 -5.73
N MET A 239 10.61 3.89 -6.33
CA MET A 239 9.96 2.73 -5.68
C MET A 239 10.81 2.17 -4.52
N ARG A 240 12.07 2.65 -4.41
CA ARG A 240 12.98 2.39 -3.30
C ARG A 240 12.74 3.40 -2.21
N GLY A 241 12.34 3.76 -1.34
CA GLY A 241 12.34 5.03 -0.60
C GLY A 241 11.59 5.03 0.72
N ARG A 242 10.95 3.94 1.11
CA ARG A 242 10.04 3.92 2.25
C ARG A 242 10.73 3.41 3.50
N ALA A 243 11.83 4.05 3.89
CA ALA A 243 12.74 3.52 4.89
C ALA A 243 12.89 4.43 6.11
N GLN A 244 13.21 3.79 7.23
CA GLN A 244 13.64 4.42 8.47
C GLN A 244 15.08 4.02 8.78
N PRO A 245 15.78 4.76 9.64
CA PRO A 245 17.11 4.37 10.11
C PRO A 245 17.13 2.97 10.73
N VAL A 246 18.23 2.25 10.56
CA VAL A 246 18.38 0.87 11.10
C VAL A 246 18.30 0.81 12.62
N ASP A 247 18.63 1.90 13.30
CA ASP A 247 18.57 2.07 14.76
C ASP A 247 17.19 2.52 15.28
N THR A 248 16.21 2.74 14.39
CA THR A 248 14.83 3.06 14.79
C THR A 248 14.24 1.93 15.61
N SER A 249 13.66 2.25 16.78
CA SER A 249 13.01 1.27 17.61
C SER A 249 11.63 0.88 17.06
N VAL A 250 11.38 -0.42 16.98
CA VAL A 250 10.10 -1.02 16.55
C VAL A 250 9.56 -1.85 17.70
N LEU A 251 8.27 -1.74 17.96
CA LEU A 251 7.62 -2.48 19.03
C LEU A 251 7.32 -3.92 18.58
N THR A 252 7.83 -4.87 19.35
CA THR A 252 7.53 -6.31 19.23
C THR A 252 6.64 -6.77 20.38
N PRO A 253 6.02 -7.95 20.32
CA PRO A 253 5.22 -8.48 21.43
C PRO A 253 6.00 -8.66 22.74
N THR A 254 7.32 -8.71 22.67
CA THR A 254 8.22 -8.91 23.84
C THR A 254 8.89 -7.61 24.30
N GLY A 255 8.74 -6.51 23.58
CA GLY A 255 9.36 -5.20 23.88
C GLY A 255 9.97 -4.55 22.63
N TRP A 256 10.75 -3.50 22.85
CA TRP A 256 11.39 -2.74 21.78
C TRP A 256 12.62 -3.49 21.19
N ARG A 257 12.73 -3.49 19.87
CA ARG A 257 13.91 -3.96 19.13
C ARG A 257 14.30 -2.92 18.09
N THR A 258 15.55 -2.89 17.64
CA THR A 258 15.96 -2.02 16.54
C THR A 258 15.46 -2.57 15.20
N LEU A 259 15.13 -1.70 14.27
CA LEU A 259 14.68 -2.07 12.94
C LEU A 259 15.72 -2.95 12.21
N GLY A 260 17.01 -2.69 12.45
CA GLY A 260 18.13 -3.44 11.86
C GLY A 260 18.27 -4.87 12.37
N ASP A 261 17.71 -5.18 13.53
CA ASP A 261 17.78 -6.53 14.14
C ASP A 261 16.57 -7.41 13.77
N LEU A 262 15.63 -6.89 12.96
CA LEU A 262 14.45 -7.65 12.56
C LEU A 262 14.76 -8.55 11.36
N GLU A 263 14.21 -9.76 11.40
CA GLU A 263 14.29 -10.76 10.34
C GLU A 263 12.89 -11.13 9.83
N VAL A 264 12.83 -11.78 8.67
CA VAL A 264 11.57 -12.31 8.12
C VAL A 264 11.03 -13.40 9.04
N GLY A 265 9.77 -13.27 9.43
CA GLY A 265 9.10 -14.15 10.38
C GLY A 265 9.04 -13.60 11.81
N ASP A 266 9.83 -12.57 12.15
CA ASP A 266 9.68 -11.85 13.42
C ASP A 266 8.29 -11.22 13.54
N LEU A 267 7.83 -11.01 14.77
CA LEU A 267 6.56 -10.35 15.04
C LEU A 267 6.81 -8.90 15.48
N VAL A 268 6.08 -7.97 14.87
CA VAL A 268 5.99 -6.57 15.29
C VAL A 268 4.53 -6.23 15.63
N VAL A 269 4.28 -5.11 16.28
CA VAL A 269 2.93 -4.68 16.65
C VAL A 269 2.33 -3.85 15.52
N GLY A 270 1.12 -4.22 15.07
CA GLY A 270 0.33 -3.50 14.06
C GLY A 270 -0.45 -2.31 14.64
N SER A 271 -1.21 -1.64 13.78
CA SER A 271 -2.06 -0.48 14.17
C SER A 271 -3.21 -0.86 15.10
N ASP A 272 -3.69 -2.09 14.99
CA ASP A 272 -4.70 -2.70 15.86
C ASP A 272 -4.18 -3.12 17.24
N GLY A 273 -2.91 -2.85 17.51
CA GLY A 273 -2.23 -3.24 18.75
C GLY A 273 -1.84 -4.71 18.83
N MET A 274 -2.11 -5.51 17.79
CA MET A 274 -1.88 -6.94 17.77
C MET A 274 -0.57 -7.31 17.07
N PRO A 275 0.03 -8.49 17.38
CA PRO A 275 1.21 -8.98 16.70
C PRO A 275 0.95 -9.25 15.21
N THR A 276 1.83 -8.77 14.34
CA THR A 276 1.80 -9.03 12.89
C THR A 276 3.18 -9.47 12.41
N PRO A 277 3.30 -10.51 11.55
CA PRO A 277 4.59 -10.99 11.09
C PRO A 277 5.26 -10.05 10.10
N VAL A 278 6.58 -10.00 10.16
CA VAL A 278 7.45 -9.37 9.16
C VAL A 278 7.60 -10.32 7.97
N LEU A 279 7.14 -9.88 6.80
CA LEU A 279 7.16 -10.65 5.55
C LEU A 279 8.43 -10.42 4.73
N GLY A 280 9.11 -9.29 4.95
CA GLY A 280 10.32 -8.92 4.22
C GLY A 280 11.12 -7.83 4.91
N VAL A 281 12.43 -7.87 4.70
CA VAL A 281 13.40 -6.89 5.23
C VAL A 281 14.27 -6.43 4.06
N TYR A 282 14.29 -5.12 3.78
CA TYR A 282 14.89 -4.55 2.58
C TYR A 282 15.84 -3.39 2.91
N PRO A 283 17.15 -3.60 2.95
CA PRO A 283 18.13 -2.52 3.09
C PRO A 283 18.00 -1.50 1.95
N GLN A 284 18.00 -0.21 2.29
CA GLN A 284 17.82 0.88 1.33
C GLN A 284 19.09 1.74 1.18
N GLY A 285 20.16 1.41 1.90
CA GLY A 285 21.41 2.14 1.93
C GLY A 285 21.30 3.48 2.68
N ARG A 286 22.34 4.29 2.54
CA ARG A 286 22.45 5.57 3.22
C ARG A 286 21.61 6.64 2.54
N LYS A 287 20.75 7.32 3.31
CA LYS A 287 19.81 8.34 2.82
C LYS A 287 19.70 9.53 3.75
N PRO A 288 19.35 10.71 3.22
CA PRO A 288 18.90 11.84 4.04
C PRO A 288 17.65 11.47 4.82
N VAL A 289 17.64 11.77 6.10
CA VAL A 289 16.55 11.45 7.02
C VAL A 289 16.03 12.71 7.72
N TYR A 290 14.76 12.65 8.12
CA TYR A 290 14.04 13.74 8.77
C TYR A 290 13.47 13.24 10.08
N ARG A 291 13.57 14.05 11.13
CA ARG A 291 12.85 13.83 12.37
C ARG A 291 11.44 14.38 12.23
N VAL A 292 10.47 13.52 12.40
CA VAL A 292 9.03 13.86 12.40
C VAL A 292 8.57 13.90 13.84
N THR A 293 8.15 15.08 14.31
CA THR A 293 7.70 15.30 15.69
C THR A 293 6.22 15.64 15.69
N ALA A 294 5.48 14.98 16.56
CA ALA A 294 4.07 15.26 16.81
C ALA A 294 3.90 16.28 17.96
N GLN A 295 2.74 16.91 18.03
CA GLN A 295 2.41 17.95 19.00
C GLN A 295 2.45 17.48 20.47
N ASP A 296 2.37 16.17 20.70
CA ASP A 296 2.48 15.55 22.03
C ASP A 296 3.92 15.14 22.37
N GLY A 297 4.89 15.61 21.57
CA GLY A 297 6.31 15.32 21.72
C GLY A 297 6.74 13.94 21.21
N ALA A 298 5.82 13.10 20.71
CA ALA A 298 6.17 11.85 20.08
C ALA A 298 6.99 12.10 18.82
N SER A 299 8.08 11.36 18.60
CA SER A 299 8.93 11.57 17.44
C SER A 299 9.53 10.26 16.92
N THR A 300 9.80 10.21 15.62
CA THR A 300 10.60 9.17 14.98
C THR A 300 11.32 9.74 13.77
N THR A 301 12.30 9.00 13.25
CA THR A 301 13.10 9.44 12.12
C THR A 301 12.77 8.58 10.88
N ALA A 302 12.64 9.24 9.71
CA ALA A 302 12.32 8.58 8.47
C ALA A 302 12.94 9.30 7.26
N CYS A 303 13.18 8.59 6.15
CA CYS A 303 13.68 9.21 4.91
C CYS A 303 12.62 10.10 4.23
N GLY A 304 13.03 10.92 3.26
CA GLY A 304 12.16 11.88 2.57
C GLY A 304 10.99 11.23 1.84
N GLU A 305 11.19 10.04 1.27
CA GLU A 305 10.16 9.28 0.56
C GLU A 305 9.32 8.38 1.46
N HIS A 306 9.59 8.33 2.77
CA HIS A 306 8.84 7.51 3.71
C HIS A 306 7.37 7.90 3.75
N LEU A 307 6.50 6.90 3.83
CA LEU A 307 5.05 7.09 3.76
C LEU A 307 4.41 7.19 5.15
N TRP A 308 3.48 8.11 5.25
CA TRP A 308 2.67 8.35 6.43
C TRP A 308 1.19 8.26 6.08
N THR A 309 0.44 7.51 6.85
CA THR A 309 -1.01 7.55 6.81
C THR A 309 -1.48 8.78 7.58
N VAL A 310 -2.12 9.72 6.87
CA VAL A 310 -2.54 11.00 7.45
C VAL A 310 -3.93 11.40 6.98
N ARG A 311 -4.55 12.35 7.69
CA ARG A 311 -5.75 13.04 7.20
C ARG A 311 -5.66 14.55 7.40
N SER A 312 -5.98 15.29 6.36
CA SER A 312 -6.09 16.75 6.37
C SER A 312 -7.49 17.19 6.87
N PRO A 313 -7.75 18.49 7.09
CA PRO A 313 -9.10 18.97 7.43
C PRO A 313 -10.18 18.53 6.44
N GLY A 314 -9.88 18.54 5.12
CA GLY A 314 -10.81 18.07 4.10
C GLY A 314 -11.03 16.55 4.12
N ASP A 315 -10.00 15.78 4.48
CA ASP A 315 -10.09 14.32 4.61
C ASP A 315 -10.88 13.92 5.87
N ARG A 316 -10.76 14.68 6.95
CA ARG A 316 -11.58 14.50 8.18
C ARG A 316 -13.09 14.63 7.88
N LEU A 317 -13.47 15.65 7.10
CA LEU A 317 -14.86 15.82 6.67
C LEU A 317 -15.37 14.64 5.85
N ARG A 318 -14.49 14.02 5.05
CA ARG A 318 -14.80 12.87 4.20
C ARG A 318 -14.56 11.53 4.88
N ARG A 319 -14.14 11.51 6.14
CA ARG A 319 -13.81 10.33 6.96
C ARG A 319 -12.84 9.36 6.27
N ARG A 320 -11.84 9.86 5.54
CA ARG A 320 -10.86 9.05 4.83
C ARG A 320 -9.44 9.33 5.30
N TRP A 321 -8.60 8.32 5.28
CA TRP A 321 -7.17 8.42 5.42
C TRP A 321 -6.52 8.49 4.04
N ARG A 322 -5.34 9.06 3.94
CA ARG A 322 -4.50 9.05 2.73
C ARG A 322 -3.05 8.88 3.09
N THR A 323 -2.27 8.38 2.15
CA THR A 323 -0.83 8.20 2.32
C THR A 323 -0.09 9.37 1.67
N VAL A 324 0.90 9.93 2.37
CA VAL A 324 1.70 11.09 1.94
C VAL A 324 3.16 10.86 2.31
N GLN A 325 4.09 11.28 1.45
CA GLN A 325 5.52 11.19 1.72
C GLN A 325 5.98 12.27 2.71
N THR A 326 7.05 11.99 3.48
CA THR A 326 7.66 12.96 4.41
C THR A 326 7.95 14.28 3.71
N GLN A 327 8.66 14.25 2.57
CA GLN A 327 9.06 15.43 1.82
C GLN A 327 7.88 16.27 1.30
N GLN A 328 6.73 15.67 1.00
CA GLN A 328 5.52 16.38 0.57
C GLN A 328 4.87 17.17 1.70
N MET A 329 5.17 16.82 2.94
CA MET A 329 4.65 17.49 4.13
C MET A 329 5.56 18.62 4.61
N VAL A 330 6.87 18.57 4.27
CA VAL A 330 7.84 19.62 4.65
C VAL A 330 7.36 20.99 4.17
N GLY A 331 7.37 21.97 5.07
CA GLY A 331 6.92 23.35 4.77
C GLY A 331 5.42 23.54 4.68
N ASN A 332 4.60 22.47 4.84
CA ASN A 332 3.15 22.53 4.67
C ASN A 332 2.37 21.91 5.84
N LEU A 333 2.84 22.12 7.06
CA LEU A 333 2.31 21.48 8.29
C LEU A 333 1.12 22.21 8.90
N ARG A 334 0.85 23.45 8.50
CA ARG A 334 -0.23 24.29 9.05
C ARG A 334 -1.40 24.40 8.08
N ALA A 335 -2.61 24.39 8.62
CA ALA A 335 -3.85 24.73 7.95
C ALA A 335 -4.32 26.11 8.40
N VAL A 336 -5.39 26.64 7.83
CA VAL A 336 -5.99 27.94 8.22
C VAL A 336 -6.30 27.98 9.72
N ARG A 337 -6.71 26.84 10.28
CA ARG A 337 -6.95 26.67 11.73
C ARG A 337 -6.20 25.45 12.24
N GLY A 338 -5.04 25.64 12.89
CA GLY A 338 -4.27 24.61 13.56
C GLY A 338 -3.39 23.75 12.63
N TYR A 339 -3.14 22.51 13.03
CA TYR A 339 -2.30 21.56 12.32
C TYR A 339 -3.01 20.96 11.11
N ARG A 340 -2.24 20.70 10.04
CA ARG A 340 -2.76 20.14 8.79
C ARG A 340 -2.91 18.62 8.83
N TYR A 341 -1.88 17.91 9.29
CA TYR A 341 -1.81 16.46 9.19
C TYR A 341 -2.04 15.79 10.53
N GLU A 342 -3.13 15.04 10.63
CA GLU A 342 -3.45 14.17 11.75
C GLU A 342 -2.92 12.78 11.46
N LEU A 343 -2.26 12.17 12.44
CA LEU A 343 -1.75 10.79 12.41
C LEU A 343 -2.78 9.84 13.02
N PRO A 344 -2.86 8.58 12.55
CA PRO A 344 -3.61 7.54 13.25
C PRO A 344 -2.95 7.23 14.58
N LEU A 345 -3.74 6.82 15.56
CA LEU A 345 -3.25 6.28 16.82
C LEU A 345 -3.29 4.76 16.76
N VAL A 346 -2.35 4.13 17.43
CA VAL A 346 -2.41 2.68 17.66
C VAL A 346 -3.59 2.38 18.58
N ASP A 347 -4.26 1.27 18.38
CA ASP A 347 -5.22 0.75 19.32
C ASP A 347 -4.50 0.21 20.59
N GLN A 348 -5.25 -0.29 21.56
CA GLN A 348 -4.66 -0.85 22.77
C GLN A 348 -3.68 -1.97 22.43
N VAL A 349 -2.39 -1.72 22.71
CA VAL A 349 -1.31 -2.68 22.37
C VAL A 349 -1.41 -3.92 23.27
N GLU A 350 -1.36 -5.12 22.68
CA GLU A 350 -1.24 -6.38 23.41
C GLU A 350 0.20 -6.91 23.37
N LEU A 351 0.82 -6.96 24.55
CA LEU A 351 2.14 -7.56 24.78
C LEU A 351 1.99 -8.90 25.47
N VAL A 352 3.04 -9.71 25.41
CA VAL A 352 3.06 -11.01 26.09
C VAL A 352 2.85 -10.81 27.60
N ALA A 353 1.85 -11.50 28.15
CA ALA A 353 1.58 -11.46 29.58
C ALA A 353 2.73 -12.09 30.37
N ARG A 354 3.15 -11.40 31.44
CA ARG A 354 4.18 -11.85 32.37
C ARG A 354 3.63 -11.77 33.77
N ASP A 355 4.02 -12.74 34.59
CA ASP A 355 3.69 -12.72 36.01
C ASP A 355 4.42 -11.55 36.68
N VAL A 356 3.69 -10.84 37.53
CA VAL A 356 4.21 -9.71 38.28
C VAL A 356 4.17 -9.97 39.80
N PRO A 357 5.19 -9.50 40.56
CA PRO A 357 5.30 -9.86 41.96
C PRO A 357 4.28 -9.18 42.86
N MET A 358 3.53 -8.18 42.35
CA MET A 358 2.53 -7.43 43.11
C MET A 358 1.32 -7.10 42.22
N ASP A 359 0.15 -6.91 42.82
CA ASP A 359 -1.04 -6.42 42.09
C ASP A 359 -0.73 -5.11 41.39
N PRO A 360 -1.01 -5.00 40.07
CA PRO A 360 -0.62 -3.84 39.28
C PRO A 360 -1.29 -2.53 39.73
N HIS A 361 -2.55 -2.58 40.17
CA HIS A 361 -3.24 -1.39 40.68
C HIS A 361 -2.63 -0.93 42.03
N ALA A 362 -2.33 -1.87 42.94
CA ALA A 362 -1.68 -1.58 44.20
C ALA A 362 -0.28 -0.98 43.98
N LEU A 363 0.49 -1.47 43.00
CA LEU A 363 1.73 -0.84 42.60
C LEU A 363 1.51 0.62 42.18
N GLY A 364 0.53 0.85 41.28
CA GLY A 364 0.19 2.20 40.82
C GLY A 364 -0.20 3.14 41.96
N LEU A 365 -0.99 2.67 42.94
CA LEU A 365 -1.33 3.42 44.15
C LEU A 365 -0.08 3.78 44.96
N ALA A 366 0.80 2.82 45.21
CA ALA A 366 2.03 3.02 46.00
C ALA A 366 3.01 4.00 45.33
N LEU A 367 3.15 3.91 43.97
CA LEU A 367 4.00 4.84 43.20
C LEU A 367 3.45 6.26 43.18
N GLY A 368 2.13 6.40 43.05
CA GLY A 368 1.47 7.72 42.97
C GLY A 368 1.39 8.46 44.31
N ASP A 369 1.32 7.73 45.42
CA ASP A 369 1.33 8.29 46.76
C ASP A 369 2.75 8.65 47.28
N GLY A 370 3.79 8.11 46.64
CA GLY A 370 5.20 8.50 46.77
C GLY A 370 5.85 8.09 48.09
N CYS A 371 5.31 7.13 48.86
CA CYS A 371 5.86 6.67 50.12
C CYS A 371 6.59 5.31 50.01
N LEU A 372 7.80 5.34 49.41
CA LEU A 372 8.68 4.19 49.28
C LEU A 372 9.97 4.35 50.14
N THR A 373 9.90 5.10 51.25
CA THR A 373 11.08 5.39 52.06
C THR A 373 11.61 4.18 52.82
N THR A 374 12.90 4.21 53.08
CA THR A 374 13.70 3.15 53.71
C THR A 374 13.15 2.76 55.10
N GLY A 375 12.53 1.58 55.17
CA GLY A 375 12.24 0.89 56.43
C GLY A 375 10.78 0.75 56.82
N THR A 376 9.94 1.70 56.48
CA THR A 376 8.48 1.63 56.67
C THR A 376 7.83 2.17 55.40
N THR A 377 7.13 1.30 54.69
CA THR A 377 6.24 1.75 53.63
C THR A 377 5.01 2.36 54.28
N SER A 378 4.85 3.69 54.18
CA SER A 378 3.66 4.40 54.68
C SER A 378 2.90 4.97 53.49
N SER A 379 1.56 4.92 53.56
CA SER A 379 0.68 5.61 52.62
C SER A 379 0.07 6.82 53.34
N SER A 380 0.16 7.99 52.73
CA SER A 380 -0.39 9.23 53.30
C SER A 380 -1.74 9.57 52.67
N THR A 381 -2.66 8.62 52.66
CA THR A 381 -3.98 8.88 52.08
C THR A 381 -5.05 9.11 53.12
N ASP A 382 -5.74 10.26 53.05
CA ASP A 382 -6.95 10.56 53.85
C ASP A 382 -8.21 9.92 53.21
N ASP A 383 -8.09 9.25 52.06
CA ASP A 383 -9.22 8.65 51.34
C ASP A 383 -9.44 7.21 51.80
N PRO A 384 -10.55 6.90 52.49
CA PRO A 384 -10.81 5.56 52.99
C PRO A 384 -10.95 4.50 51.86
N GLN A 385 -11.38 4.93 50.68
CA GLN A 385 -11.53 4.02 49.51
C GLN A 385 -10.18 3.62 48.97
N LEU A 386 -9.21 4.53 48.90
CA LEU A 386 -7.83 4.22 48.53
C LEU A 386 -7.17 3.27 49.52
N ALA A 387 -7.32 3.57 50.84
CA ALA A 387 -6.81 2.72 51.90
C ALA A 387 -7.41 1.30 51.84
N ALA A 388 -8.72 1.19 51.64
CA ALA A 388 -9.40 -0.11 51.47
C ALA A 388 -8.95 -0.87 50.21
N SER A 389 -8.74 -0.16 49.08
CA SER A 389 -8.24 -0.78 47.82
C SER A 389 -6.81 -1.30 47.99
N LEU A 390 -5.94 -0.51 48.68
CA LEU A 390 -4.56 -0.93 48.97
C LEU A 390 -4.53 -2.12 49.95
N GLN A 391 -5.35 -2.06 51.01
CA GLN A 391 -5.50 -3.18 51.98
C GLN A 391 -6.01 -4.45 51.29
N GLY A 392 -7.03 -4.35 50.41
CA GLY A 392 -7.58 -5.50 49.70
C GLY A 392 -6.54 -6.17 48.77
N ALA A 393 -5.73 -5.37 48.07
CA ALA A 393 -4.68 -5.86 47.20
C ALA A 393 -3.47 -6.46 47.94
N LEU A 394 -3.19 -6.02 49.16
CA LEU A 394 -2.06 -6.49 49.97
C LEU A 394 -2.44 -7.54 51.02
N GLY A 395 -3.71 -7.60 51.43
CA GLY A 395 -4.21 -8.48 52.51
C GLY A 395 -3.98 -9.97 52.27
N GLY A 396 -4.01 -10.42 51.00
CA GLY A 396 -3.69 -11.80 50.59
C GLY A 396 -2.21 -12.21 50.85
N ARG A 397 -1.34 -11.26 51.20
CA ARG A 397 0.08 -11.45 51.55
C ARG A 397 0.38 -11.32 53.03
N GLY A 398 -0.64 -11.27 53.90
CA GLY A 398 -0.48 -11.15 55.35
C GLY A 398 0.04 -9.78 55.81
N VAL A 399 -0.25 -8.72 55.04
CA VAL A 399 0.12 -7.34 55.35
C VAL A 399 -1.13 -6.58 55.71
N GLU A 400 -1.09 -5.86 56.86
CA GLU A 400 -2.17 -4.97 57.28
C GLU A 400 -1.73 -3.53 57.23
N LEU A 401 -2.64 -2.61 56.87
CA LEU A 401 -2.48 -1.17 56.98
C LEU A 401 -2.71 -0.78 58.46
N ALA A 402 -1.65 -0.40 59.14
CA ALA A 402 -1.73 0.15 60.47
C ALA A 402 -1.77 1.68 60.44
N HIS A 403 -2.71 2.28 61.17
CA HIS A 403 -2.81 3.73 61.28
C HIS A 403 -1.70 4.22 62.23
N GLU A 404 -0.72 4.98 61.72
CA GLU A 404 0.43 5.38 62.50
C GLU A 404 0.28 6.81 63.12
N TRP A 405 -0.05 7.80 62.35
CA TRP A 405 -0.29 9.17 62.81
C TRP A 405 -0.90 10.07 61.74
N GLY A 406 -1.96 10.80 62.07
CA GLY A 406 -2.62 11.68 61.11
C GLY A 406 -3.20 10.90 59.92
N SER A 407 -2.76 11.21 58.69
CA SER A 407 -3.14 10.54 57.46
C SER A 407 -2.20 9.39 57.05
N ASP A 408 -1.15 9.13 57.86
CA ASP A 408 -0.14 8.12 57.49
C ASP A 408 -0.54 6.72 57.94
N HIS A 409 -0.54 5.76 57.03
CA HIS A 409 -0.79 4.35 57.25
C HIS A 409 0.49 3.54 57.02
N GLY A 410 1.01 2.90 58.08
CA GLY A 410 2.15 1.98 57.97
C GLY A 410 1.75 0.63 57.36
N LEU A 411 2.50 0.12 56.43
CA LEU A 411 2.36 -1.25 55.89
C LEU A 411 3.15 -2.20 56.80
N GLY A 412 2.49 -2.80 57.82
CA GLY A 412 3.11 -3.68 58.81
C GLY A 412 2.50 -5.06 58.91
N HIS A 413 3.12 -5.96 59.69
CA HIS A 413 2.50 -7.20 60.11
C HIS A 413 1.43 -6.94 61.15
N PRO A 414 0.36 -7.78 61.24
CA PRO A 414 -0.64 -7.67 62.29
C PRO A 414 0.01 -7.69 63.67
N ALA A 415 -0.42 -6.76 64.53
CA ALA A 415 0.06 -6.69 65.91
C ALA A 415 -0.38 -7.95 66.68
N GLY A 416 0.55 -8.89 66.91
CA GLY A 416 0.29 -10.11 67.67
C GLY A 416 1.20 -11.31 67.40
N ALA A 417 2.06 -11.27 66.43
CA ALA A 417 3.06 -12.34 66.24
C ALA A 417 4.23 -12.12 67.19
N GLY A 418 4.16 -12.77 68.37
CA GLY A 418 5.12 -12.66 69.44
C GLY A 418 6.53 -13.08 69.05
N GLY A 419 7.50 -12.28 69.50
CA GLY A 419 8.82 -12.70 69.96
C GLY A 419 9.79 -13.33 68.97
N GLY A 420 10.70 -12.55 68.44
CA GLY A 420 12.07 -13.09 68.31
C GLY A 420 12.69 -13.18 66.94
N LEU A 421 12.01 -13.04 65.80
CA LEU A 421 12.62 -12.88 64.47
C LEU A 421 11.90 -11.81 63.69
N ARG A 422 12.63 -10.78 63.25
CA ARG A 422 12.08 -9.77 62.35
C ARG A 422 11.68 -10.45 61.03
N VAL A 423 10.42 -10.86 60.93
CA VAL A 423 9.91 -11.34 59.63
C VAL A 423 9.97 -10.18 58.64
N ALA A 424 10.72 -10.33 57.59
CA ALA A 424 10.82 -9.29 56.59
C ALA A 424 9.45 -8.97 55.97
N ASN A 425 9.06 -7.71 55.97
CA ASN A 425 7.79 -7.28 55.38
C ASN A 425 7.77 -7.70 53.86
N PRO A 426 6.81 -8.51 53.42
CA PRO A 426 6.76 -9.00 52.04
C PRO A 426 6.70 -7.86 51.00
N VAL A 427 6.06 -6.74 51.35
CA VAL A 427 5.96 -5.57 50.44
C VAL A 427 7.31 -4.90 50.28
N VAL A 428 8.07 -4.74 51.37
CA VAL A 428 9.45 -4.20 51.32
C VAL A 428 10.36 -5.11 50.52
N HIS A 429 10.19 -6.41 50.62
CA HIS A 429 10.94 -7.37 49.81
C HIS A 429 10.61 -7.21 48.35
N THR A 430 9.33 -7.12 47.99
CA THR A 430 8.87 -6.90 46.60
C THR A 430 9.42 -5.58 46.06
N PHE A 431 9.36 -4.49 46.79
CA PHE A 431 9.94 -3.21 46.35
C PHE A 431 11.45 -3.26 46.16
N ARG A 432 12.18 -4.06 46.94
CA ARG A 432 13.62 -4.32 46.68
C ARG A 432 13.84 -5.09 45.41
N GLN A 433 13.05 -6.12 45.13
CA GLN A 433 13.11 -6.87 43.87
C GLN A 433 12.82 -5.97 42.65
N LEU A 434 11.88 -5.04 42.79
CA LEU A 434 11.48 -4.11 41.72
C LEU A 434 12.44 -2.89 41.61
N GLY A 435 13.48 -2.78 42.46
CA GLY A 435 14.40 -1.64 42.44
C GLY A 435 13.78 -0.34 43.01
N LEU A 436 12.63 -0.43 43.69
CA LEU A 436 11.87 0.72 44.19
C LEU A 436 12.20 1.05 45.67
N ALA A 437 12.91 0.19 46.37
CA ALA A 437 13.26 0.40 47.74
C ALA A 437 14.17 1.63 47.93
N GLY A 438 13.70 2.63 48.67
CA GLY A 438 14.43 3.89 48.85
C GLY A 438 14.21 4.92 47.76
N ALA A 439 13.34 4.67 46.78
CA ALA A 439 12.96 5.66 45.80
C ALA A 439 12.26 6.83 46.46
N THR A 440 12.66 8.04 46.11
CA THR A 440 12.02 9.30 46.52
C THR A 440 10.96 9.69 45.50
N PRO A 441 10.06 10.63 45.80
CA PRO A 441 9.11 11.16 44.83
C PRO A 441 9.75 11.64 43.51
N ALA A 442 11.02 12.06 43.55
CA ALA A 442 11.76 12.50 42.36
C ALA A 442 12.44 11.36 41.57
N THR A 443 12.58 10.17 42.15
CA THR A 443 13.27 9.03 41.53
C THR A 443 12.36 7.82 41.33
N THR A 444 11.07 7.96 41.60
CA THR A 444 10.05 6.93 41.41
C THR A 444 9.86 6.62 39.92
N PHE A 445 9.67 5.35 39.58
CA PHE A 445 9.44 4.88 38.21
C PHE A 445 8.51 3.66 38.20
N VAL A 446 7.95 3.35 37.02
CA VAL A 446 7.21 2.09 36.81
C VAL A 446 8.20 1.01 36.34
N PRO A 447 8.31 -0.12 37.05
CA PRO A 447 9.21 -1.21 36.65
C PRO A 447 8.90 -1.74 35.21
N GLU A 448 9.93 -2.12 34.47
CA GLU A 448 9.82 -2.52 33.07
C GLU A 448 8.90 -3.74 32.88
N GLU A 449 8.93 -4.69 33.81
CA GLU A 449 8.05 -5.87 33.79
C GLU A 449 6.55 -5.55 33.88
N TYR A 450 6.18 -4.36 34.36
CA TYR A 450 4.79 -3.84 34.32
C TYR A 450 4.51 -3.03 33.06
N LYS A 451 5.52 -2.30 32.54
CA LYS A 451 5.39 -1.53 31.29
C LYS A 451 5.32 -2.44 30.07
N LEU A 452 6.18 -3.47 30.00
CA LEU A 452 6.23 -4.45 28.90
C LEU A 452 5.41 -5.70 29.25
N ASN A 453 4.11 -5.51 29.53
CA ASN A 453 3.18 -6.55 29.95
C ASN A 453 1.84 -6.41 29.21
N ALA A 454 0.93 -7.34 29.43
CA ALA A 454 -0.42 -7.31 28.87
C ALA A 454 -1.14 -5.99 29.16
N ALA A 455 -2.05 -5.60 28.27
CA ALA A 455 -2.74 -4.31 28.36
C ALA A 455 -3.49 -4.11 29.69
N TRP A 456 -4.08 -5.18 30.24
CA TRP A 456 -4.78 -5.09 31.53
C TRP A 456 -3.84 -4.74 32.70
N VAL A 457 -2.58 -5.23 32.68
CA VAL A 457 -1.56 -4.89 33.70
C VAL A 457 -1.22 -3.40 33.63
N ARG A 458 -0.92 -2.93 32.41
CA ARG A 458 -0.59 -1.51 32.16
C ARG A 458 -1.74 -0.56 32.53
N CYS A 459 -2.96 -0.97 32.18
CA CYS A 459 -4.17 -0.23 32.53
C CYS A 459 -4.36 -0.17 34.06
N ALA A 460 -4.16 -1.29 34.77
CA ALA A 460 -4.29 -1.31 36.22
C ALA A 460 -3.23 -0.44 36.93
N VAL A 461 -1.97 -0.45 36.49
CA VAL A 461 -0.93 0.45 36.96
C VAL A 461 -1.32 1.91 36.72
N LEU A 462 -1.76 2.24 35.51
CA LEU A 462 -2.19 3.60 35.18
C LEU A 462 -3.38 4.03 36.04
N GLN A 463 -4.37 3.16 36.27
CA GLN A 463 -5.50 3.43 37.15
C GLN A 463 -5.04 3.77 38.57
N GLY A 464 -4.10 3.02 39.17
CA GLY A 464 -3.56 3.28 40.46
C GLY A 464 -2.84 4.64 40.56
N LEU A 465 -2.02 4.96 39.55
CA LEU A 465 -1.36 6.27 39.45
C LEU A 465 -2.37 7.42 39.32
N LEU A 466 -3.43 7.24 38.53
CA LEU A 466 -4.45 8.26 38.32
C LEU A 466 -5.39 8.39 39.54
N ASP A 467 -5.66 7.31 40.23
CA ASP A 467 -6.47 7.34 41.44
C ASP A 467 -5.80 8.18 42.56
N THR A 468 -4.48 8.18 42.66
CA THR A 468 -3.71 9.02 43.56
C THR A 468 -3.45 10.41 42.99
N GLY A 469 -2.67 10.50 41.88
CA GLY A 469 -2.13 11.77 41.34
C GLY A 469 -2.91 12.37 40.17
N GLY A 470 -3.94 11.71 39.63
CA GLY A 470 -4.72 12.18 38.49
C GLY A 470 -5.94 13.02 38.90
N GLU A 471 -6.21 14.09 38.16
CA GLU A 471 -7.38 14.95 38.38
C GLU A 471 -8.20 15.08 37.10
N PRO A 472 -9.49 14.66 37.09
CA PRO A 472 -10.36 14.86 35.94
C PRO A 472 -10.74 16.34 35.83
N LEU A 473 -10.47 16.98 34.71
CA LEU A 473 -10.73 18.38 34.44
C LEU A 473 -11.70 18.56 33.29
N ALA A 474 -12.82 19.23 33.55
CA ALA A 474 -13.75 19.64 32.49
C ALA A 474 -13.17 20.83 31.70
N GLN A 475 -13.26 20.78 30.39
CA GLN A 475 -12.85 21.85 29.50
C GLN A 475 -14.04 22.65 28.96
N GLN A 476 -13.78 23.85 28.47
CA GLN A 476 -14.79 24.62 27.71
C GLN A 476 -15.28 23.81 26.50
N GLY A 477 -16.60 23.59 26.38
CA GLY A 477 -17.20 22.75 25.38
C GLY A 477 -17.60 21.34 25.84
N GLY A 478 -17.45 21.05 27.17
CA GLY A 478 -17.94 19.80 27.79
C GLY A 478 -17.05 18.59 27.56
N THR A 479 -15.80 18.76 27.09
CA THR A 479 -14.82 17.68 26.97
C THR A 479 -14.03 17.56 28.29
N PHE A 480 -13.56 16.34 28.57
CA PHE A 480 -12.75 16.07 29.76
C PHE A 480 -11.32 15.74 29.36
N ARG A 481 -10.36 16.10 30.21
CA ARG A 481 -8.97 15.64 30.20
C ARG A 481 -8.58 15.23 31.62
N ILE A 482 -7.53 14.45 31.75
CA ILE A 482 -6.97 14.10 33.05
C ILE A 482 -5.62 14.81 33.17
N GLU A 483 -5.40 15.51 34.27
CA GLU A 483 -4.11 16.10 34.58
C GLU A 483 -3.43 15.22 35.64
N TYR A 484 -2.25 14.68 35.32
CA TYR A 484 -1.41 13.92 36.23
C TYR A 484 -0.18 14.75 36.59
N ARG A 485 0.21 14.76 37.86
CA ARG A 485 1.35 15.54 38.37
C ARG A 485 2.35 14.66 39.08
N THR A 486 3.65 14.86 38.78
CA THR A 486 4.76 14.15 39.43
C THR A 486 5.99 15.06 39.54
N THR A 487 6.89 14.77 40.48
CA THR A 487 8.23 15.36 40.55
C THR A 487 9.31 14.46 39.96
N SER A 488 8.97 13.22 39.59
CA SER A 488 9.87 12.31 38.91
C SER A 488 9.83 12.50 37.39
N PRO A 489 10.95 12.82 36.73
CA PRO A 489 11.03 12.85 35.27
C PRO A 489 10.80 11.45 34.66
N GLN A 490 11.28 10.38 35.31
CA GLN A 490 11.10 9.02 34.84
C GLN A 490 9.62 8.59 34.93
N LEU A 491 8.95 8.89 36.05
CA LEU A 491 7.52 8.55 36.20
C LEU A 491 6.64 9.36 35.23
N ARG A 492 7.03 10.61 34.89
CA ARG A 492 6.40 11.39 33.82
C ARG A 492 6.47 10.60 32.49
N ASP A 493 7.66 10.10 32.10
CA ASP A 493 7.86 9.38 30.87
C ASP A 493 7.18 8.02 30.88
N ASP A 494 7.16 7.33 32.02
CA ASP A 494 6.45 6.07 32.19
C ASP A 494 4.93 6.25 32.05
N VAL A 495 4.35 7.34 32.61
CA VAL A 495 2.92 7.65 32.40
C VAL A 495 2.62 7.95 30.94
N VAL A 496 3.49 8.69 30.22
CA VAL A 496 3.37 8.93 28.79
C VAL A 496 3.39 7.60 28.03
N PHE A 497 4.32 6.70 28.35
CA PHE A 497 4.40 5.36 27.77
C PHE A 497 3.11 4.57 28.00
N LEU A 498 2.63 4.48 29.24
CA LEU A 498 1.40 3.76 29.58
C LEU A 498 0.21 4.28 28.78
N VAL A 499 0.03 5.59 28.74
CA VAL A 499 -1.07 6.24 28.01
C VAL A 499 -0.99 5.96 26.50
N ARG A 500 0.18 6.14 25.88
CA ARG A 500 0.38 5.90 24.45
C ARG A 500 0.17 4.43 24.09
N SER A 501 0.65 3.52 24.93
CA SER A 501 0.51 2.07 24.74
C SER A 501 -0.94 1.56 24.87
N LEU A 502 -1.82 2.35 25.47
CA LEU A 502 -3.25 2.09 25.61
C LEU A 502 -4.10 2.88 24.60
N GLY A 503 -3.48 3.42 23.54
CA GLY A 503 -4.17 4.15 22.47
C GLY A 503 -4.47 5.60 22.79
N GLY A 504 -3.94 6.13 23.89
CA GLY A 504 -4.16 7.51 24.33
C GLY A 504 -3.10 8.50 23.79
N VAL A 505 -3.30 9.77 24.13
CA VAL A 505 -2.35 10.86 23.86
C VAL A 505 -2.01 11.57 25.17
N ALA A 506 -0.72 11.79 25.40
CA ALA A 506 -0.20 12.43 26.60
C ALA A 506 0.72 13.61 26.27
N TYR A 507 0.44 14.77 26.82
CA TYR A 507 1.24 16.00 26.68
C TYR A 507 2.00 16.25 27.95
N ALA A 508 3.30 16.02 27.96
CA ALA A 508 4.16 16.32 29.09
C ALA A 508 4.68 17.75 29.02
N ARG A 509 4.60 18.47 30.17
CA ARG A 509 5.14 19.83 30.31
C ARG A 509 5.83 19.98 31.64
N THR A 510 6.91 20.73 31.67
CA THR A 510 7.60 21.13 32.88
C THR A 510 6.98 22.41 33.42
N ARG A 511 6.68 22.43 34.69
CA ARG A 511 6.20 23.63 35.40
C ARG A 511 7.36 24.17 36.25
N PRO A 512 7.96 25.30 35.85
CA PRO A 512 9.04 25.88 36.65
C PRO A 512 8.51 26.28 38.01
N ASP A 513 9.36 26.13 39.02
CA ASP A 513 9.05 26.66 40.38
C ASP A 513 8.95 28.19 40.31
N THR A 514 7.75 28.72 40.52
CA THR A 514 7.51 30.17 40.51
C THR A 514 7.73 30.82 41.86
N GLY A 515 8.40 30.13 42.81
CA GLY A 515 8.69 30.69 44.14
C GLY A 515 7.45 31.02 44.98
N ARG A 516 6.26 30.58 44.57
CA ARG A 516 5.04 30.68 45.36
C ARG A 516 5.14 29.75 46.57
N LYS A 517 4.82 30.27 47.75
CA LYS A 517 4.66 29.47 48.97
C LYS A 517 3.88 28.21 48.68
N PRO A 518 4.28 27.06 49.25
CA PRO A 518 3.61 25.78 49.04
C PRO A 518 2.09 25.97 49.15
N GLY A 519 1.39 25.82 48.03
CA GLY A 519 -0.06 25.77 48.10
C GLY A 519 -0.40 24.50 48.87
N ARG A 520 -1.16 24.59 49.96
CA ARG A 520 -1.77 23.44 50.61
C ARG A 520 -2.72 22.73 49.65
N GLY A 521 -2.13 21.98 48.72
CA GLY A 521 -2.81 20.98 47.94
C GLY A 521 -2.65 19.68 48.69
N ARG A 522 -3.70 19.26 49.37
CA ARG A 522 -3.89 17.93 49.97
C ARG A 522 -2.60 17.13 50.20
N GLY A 523 -1.98 17.33 51.36
CA GLY A 523 -1.17 16.30 51.98
C GLY A 523 0.35 16.38 51.88
N ARG A 524 0.98 17.14 50.94
CA ARG A 524 2.45 17.26 50.87
C ARG A 524 2.91 18.63 50.41
N ASP A 525 3.77 19.23 51.19
CA ASP A 525 4.61 20.35 50.80
C ASP A 525 5.68 19.78 49.82
N LEU A 526 5.57 20.11 48.53
CA LEU A 526 6.68 19.90 47.62
C LEU A 526 7.89 20.67 48.14
N PRO A 527 9.11 20.08 48.14
CA PRO A 527 10.31 20.80 48.52
C PRO A 527 10.40 22.09 47.70
N ALA A 528 10.65 23.23 48.36
CA ALA A 528 10.88 24.47 47.63
C ALA A 528 12.04 24.29 46.67
N GLY A 529 11.83 24.57 45.37
CA GLY A 529 12.85 24.44 44.33
C GLY A 529 12.76 23.14 43.48
N ALA A 530 11.79 22.23 43.69
CA ALA A 530 11.64 21.05 42.88
C ALA A 530 10.83 21.34 41.62
N GLU A 531 11.35 20.96 40.45
CA GLU A 531 10.60 20.95 39.18
C GLU A 531 9.40 20.01 39.31
N ALA A 532 8.24 20.48 38.88
CA ALA A 532 7.04 19.66 38.77
C ALA A 532 6.70 19.39 37.33
N TYR A 533 6.44 18.10 36.98
CA TYR A 533 6.00 17.66 35.68
C TYR A 533 4.49 17.48 35.70
N VAL A 534 3.86 17.97 34.65
CA VAL A 534 2.41 17.85 34.42
C VAL A 534 2.17 17.10 33.12
N VAL A 535 1.38 16.04 33.19
CA VAL A 535 0.99 15.25 32.04
C VAL A 535 -0.51 15.42 31.80
N ASP A 536 -0.88 16.06 30.69
CA ASP A 536 -2.27 16.15 30.23
C ASP A 536 -2.62 14.91 29.40
N ILE A 537 -3.57 14.11 29.86
CA ILE A 537 -3.91 12.79 29.32
C ILE A 537 -5.27 12.84 28.67
N ARG A 538 -5.36 12.20 27.47
CA ARG A 538 -6.60 11.90 26.76
C ARG A 538 -6.60 10.43 26.39
N LEU A 539 -7.62 9.69 26.84
CA LEU A 539 -7.74 8.26 26.64
C LEU A 539 -8.80 7.94 25.58
N PRO A 540 -8.70 6.79 24.91
CA PRO A 540 -9.73 6.33 24.00
C PRO A 540 -11.05 6.07 24.71
N GLU A 541 -12.15 6.14 23.93
CA GLU A 541 -13.49 5.82 24.43
C GLU A 541 -13.55 4.36 24.90
N GLY A 542 -14.17 4.12 26.04
CA GLY A 542 -14.29 2.78 26.63
C GLY A 542 -13.22 2.43 27.66
N LEU A 543 -12.08 3.11 27.69
CA LEU A 543 -11.08 2.90 28.74
C LEU A 543 -11.47 3.66 30.02
N VAL A 544 -11.62 2.92 31.13
CA VAL A 544 -11.97 3.49 32.45
C VAL A 544 -10.70 3.88 33.18
N PRO A 545 -10.42 5.19 33.37
CA PRO A 545 -9.14 5.65 33.90
C PRO A 545 -9.05 5.59 35.46
N PHE A 546 -10.18 5.49 36.15
CA PHE A 546 -10.25 5.54 37.61
C PHE A 546 -11.01 4.34 38.16
N ARG A 547 -10.54 3.75 39.26
CA ARG A 547 -11.29 2.83 40.10
C ARG A 547 -11.97 3.57 41.23
N LEU A 548 -11.43 4.70 41.65
CA LEU A 548 -11.96 5.54 42.71
C LEU A 548 -13.30 6.18 42.29
N GLU A 549 -14.39 5.84 43.00
CA GLU A 549 -15.77 6.14 42.56
C GLU A 549 -15.99 7.66 42.39
N ARG A 550 -15.49 8.52 43.29
CA ARG A 550 -15.65 9.97 43.18
C ARG A 550 -14.96 10.55 41.92
N LYS A 551 -13.79 10.02 41.53
CA LYS A 551 -13.08 10.43 40.28
C LYS A 551 -13.75 9.88 39.05
N ARG A 552 -14.22 8.63 39.13
CA ARG A 552 -14.97 7.98 38.05
C ARG A 552 -16.29 8.72 37.79
N ALA A 553 -17.04 9.12 38.85
CA ALA A 553 -18.25 9.90 38.68
C ALA A 553 -18.00 11.33 38.13
N ALA A 554 -16.81 11.90 38.41
CA ALA A 554 -16.40 13.20 37.87
C ALA A 554 -15.86 13.15 36.42
N TYR A 555 -15.56 11.96 35.90
CA TYR A 555 -15.01 11.77 34.57
C TYR A 555 -16.04 11.14 33.63
N ASP A 556 -16.55 11.90 32.68
CA ASP A 556 -17.41 11.38 31.60
C ASP A 556 -16.56 11.09 30.35
N GLY A 557 -16.18 9.84 30.20
CA GLY A 557 -15.37 9.37 29.07
C GLY A 557 -16.04 9.53 27.69
N THR A 558 -17.38 9.61 27.66
CA THR A 558 -18.13 9.82 26.40
C THR A 558 -18.00 11.25 25.88
N ARG A 559 -17.70 12.21 26.78
CA ARG A 559 -17.42 13.61 26.46
C ARG A 559 -15.93 13.94 26.46
N GLY A 560 -15.06 12.96 26.67
CA GLY A 560 -13.64 13.09 26.42
C GLY A 560 -13.43 13.39 24.95
N GLY A 561 -12.78 14.49 24.59
CA GLY A 561 -12.40 14.74 23.20
C GLY A 561 -11.59 13.54 22.73
N ARG A 562 -11.95 12.93 21.58
CA ARG A 562 -11.20 11.81 21.02
C ARG A 562 -9.72 12.15 20.98
N PRO A 563 -8.83 11.28 21.46
CA PRO A 563 -7.41 11.53 21.36
C PRO A 563 -7.04 11.73 19.88
N GLN A 564 -6.27 12.78 19.60
CA GLN A 564 -5.85 13.13 18.25
C GLN A 564 -4.37 13.51 18.30
N ARG A 565 -3.60 13.01 17.34
CA ARG A 565 -2.18 13.31 17.21
C ARG A 565 -1.94 14.01 15.88
N TYR A 566 -1.19 15.11 15.89
CA TYR A 566 -0.90 15.90 14.70
C TYR A 566 0.61 16.06 14.52
N ILE A 567 1.08 16.11 13.28
CA ILE A 567 2.47 16.46 12.97
C ILE A 567 2.68 17.94 13.28
N GLU A 568 3.66 18.24 14.13
CA GLU A 568 4.05 19.60 14.53
C GLU A 568 5.24 20.12 13.72
N SER A 569 6.31 19.32 13.63
CA SER A 569 7.51 19.67 12.88
C SER A 569 8.07 18.49 12.09
N ILE A 570 8.77 18.80 10.99
CA ILE A 570 9.59 17.88 10.20
C ILE A 570 10.91 18.60 9.93
N GLU A 571 11.99 18.09 10.49
CA GLU A 571 13.30 18.72 10.49
C GLU A 571 14.37 17.76 9.90
N PRO A 572 15.33 18.25 9.11
CA PRO A 572 16.44 17.42 8.66
C PRO A 572 17.20 16.83 9.87
N ALA A 573 17.50 15.54 9.82
CA ALA A 573 18.21 14.82 10.88
C ALA A 573 19.53 14.19 10.39
N GLY A 574 20.07 14.66 9.27
CA GLY A 574 21.33 14.17 8.69
C GLY A 574 21.11 13.02 7.71
N GLU A 575 22.06 12.09 7.64
CA GLU A 575 22.03 10.88 6.82
C GLU A 575 22.21 9.65 7.71
N ALA A 576 21.48 8.59 7.40
CA ALA A 576 21.56 7.30 8.10
C ALA A 576 21.48 6.14 7.13
N ASP A 577 22.03 5.00 7.52
CA ASP A 577 21.73 3.72 6.87
C ASP A 577 20.29 3.36 7.16
N THR A 578 19.54 3.03 6.10
CA THR A 578 18.10 2.90 6.18
C THR A 578 17.62 1.53 5.75
N LEU A 579 16.51 1.10 6.33
CA LEU A 579 15.89 -0.20 6.10
C LEU A 579 14.38 -0.03 6.01
N CYS A 580 13.75 -0.83 5.19
CA CYS A 580 12.30 -0.94 5.06
C CYS A 580 11.89 -2.36 5.42
N ILE A 581 10.86 -2.53 6.25
CA ILE A 581 10.27 -3.85 6.51
C ILE A 581 8.91 -3.96 5.82
N GLN A 582 8.47 -5.17 5.55
CA GLN A 582 7.12 -5.49 5.11
C GLN A 582 6.41 -6.26 6.21
N VAL A 583 5.20 -5.85 6.59
CA VAL A 583 4.38 -6.52 7.59
C VAL A 583 3.09 -7.07 6.97
N ALA A 584 2.52 -8.10 7.59
CA ALA A 584 1.30 -8.74 7.12
C ALA A 584 0.01 -7.98 7.48
N ALA A 585 0.09 -6.91 8.30
CA ALA A 585 -1.07 -6.09 8.64
C ALA A 585 -1.78 -5.57 7.39
N ALA A 586 -3.11 -5.68 7.32
CA ALA A 586 -3.91 -5.32 6.15
C ALA A 586 -3.77 -3.83 5.75
N ASP A 587 -3.55 -2.95 6.73
CA ASP A 587 -3.30 -1.52 6.51
C ASP A 587 -1.82 -1.18 6.31
N SER A 588 -0.93 -2.18 6.40
CA SER A 588 0.53 -2.05 6.31
C SER A 588 1.16 -1.11 7.33
N LEU A 589 0.52 -0.91 8.47
CA LEU A 589 1.02 -0.07 9.55
C LEU A 589 1.68 -0.92 10.64
N TYR A 590 2.75 -0.38 11.22
CA TYR A 590 3.40 -0.96 12.39
C TYR A 590 3.85 0.14 13.35
N VAL A 591 4.05 -0.24 14.61
CA VAL A 591 4.39 0.67 15.70
C VAL A 591 5.90 0.89 15.79
N THR A 592 6.31 2.14 15.71
CA THR A 592 7.69 2.57 15.95
C THR A 592 7.80 3.40 17.22
N GLU A 593 8.95 4.07 17.39
CA GLU A 593 9.25 4.97 18.51
C GLU A 593 8.04 5.80 18.93
N ASP A 594 7.87 5.97 20.22
CA ASP A 594 6.79 6.80 20.80
C ASP A 594 5.37 6.38 20.39
N PHE A 595 5.17 5.10 20.00
CA PHE A 595 3.90 4.57 19.51
C PHE A 595 3.37 5.33 18.30
N LEU A 596 4.27 5.75 17.40
CA LEU A 596 3.93 6.29 16.11
C LEU A 596 3.69 5.16 15.13
N LEU A 597 2.62 5.28 14.34
CA LEU A 597 2.31 4.35 13.26
C LEU A 597 2.95 4.83 11.95
N THR A 598 3.64 3.93 11.31
CA THR A 598 4.33 4.18 10.05
C THR A 598 3.95 3.15 9.00
N HIS A 599 4.06 3.52 7.72
CA HIS A 599 3.56 2.74 6.59
C HIS A 599 4.69 2.05 5.84
N ASN A 600 4.42 0.85 5.32
CA ASN A 600 5.51 0.06 4.73
C ASN A 600 5.34 -0.31 3.24
N THR A 601 4.21 -0.75 2.70
CA THR A 601 4.11 -1.34 1.34
C THR A 601 3.00 -0.78 0.46
N LEU A 602 2.97 -1.28 -0.82
CA LEU A 602 2.00 -0.93 -1.85
C LEU A 602 0.79 -1.86 -1.78
N ASN A 603 -0.11 -1.67 -0.81
CA ASN A 603 -1.37 -2.42 -0.75
C ASN A 603 -2.46 -1.74 -1.59
N ASP A 604 -3.42 -2.55 -2.05
CA ASP A 604 -4.59 -2.13 -2.83
C ASP A 604 -4.21 -1.22 -4.00
N ALA A 605 -3.11 -1.54 -4.67
CA ALA A 605 -2.56 -0.76 -5.77
C ALA A 605 -2.55 -1.55 -7.07
N PHE A 606 -2.86 -0.88 -8.17
CA PHE A 606 -2.55 -1.40 -9.50
C PHE A 606 -1.22 -0.80 -9.96
N ILE A 607 -0.20 -1.63 -10.12
CA ILE A 607 1.17 -1.20 -10.36
C ILE A 607 1.57 -1.59 -11.77
N ILE A 608 2.07 -0.64 -12.57
CA ILE A 608 2.56 -0.88 -13.92
C ILE A 608 4.03 -0.51 -14.00
N LEU A 609 4.86 -1.46 -14.39
CA LEU A 609 6.25 -1.23 -14.78
C LEU A 609 6.37 -1.26 -16.30
N ASP A 610 6.60 -0.09 -16.88
CA ASP A 610 6.80 0.07 -18.31
C ASP A 610 8.29 0.01 -18.69
N GLU A 611 8.61 -0.43 -19.94
CA GLU A 611 9.98 -0.60 -20.45
C GLU A 611 10.87 -1.47 -19.56
N ALA A 612 10.29 -2.55 -19.05
CA ALA A 612 10.92 -3.43 -18.05
C ALA A 612 12.17 -4.15 -18.54
N GLN A 613 12.40 -4.25 -19.87
CA GLN A 613 13.63 -4.79 -20.44
C GLN A 613 14.87 -3.98 -20.02
N ASN A 614 14.67 -2.71 -19.64
CA ASN A 614 15.71 -1.80 -19.19
C ASN A 614 15.94 -1.83 -17.66
N THR A 615 15.52 -2.90 -17.00
CA THR A 615 15.83 -3.17 -15.58
C THR A 615 16.98 -4.17 -15.44
N SER A 616 17.80 -4.02 -14.40
CA SER A 616 18.70 -5.09 -13.97
C SER A 616 17.91 -6.20 -13.25
N PRO A 617 18.47 -7.43 -13.11
CA PRO A 617 17.83 -8.49 -12.33
C PRO A 617 17.50 -8.07 -10.89
N GLU A 618 18.38 -7.30 -10.24
CA GLU A 618 18.20 -6.79 -8.88
C GLU A 618 17.05 -5.76 -8.82
N GLN A 619 16.95 -4.88 -9.83
CA GLN A 619 15.86 -3.91 -9.93
C GLN A 619 14.52 -4.62 -10.16
N MET A 620 14.47 -5.64 -11.01
CA MET A 620 13.27 -6.44 -11.23
C MET A 620 12.86 -7.19 -9.97
N LYS A 621 13.79 -7.87 -9.30
CA LYS A 621 13.53 -8.53 -8.02
C LYS A 621 12.99 -7.53 -7.00
N MET A 622 13.65 -6.39 -6.84
CA MET A 622 13.21 -5.32 -5.93
C MET A 622 11.78 -4.85 -6.25
N PHE A 623 11.44 -4.69 -7.53
CA PHE A 623 10.11 -4.25 -7.96
C PHE A 623 9.05 -5.31 -7.64
N LEU A 624 9.25 -6.56 -8.03
CA LEU A 624 8.29 -7.64 -7.83
C LEU A 624 8.00 -7.89 -6.35
N THR A 625 9.03 -7.77 -5.49
CA THR A 625 8.87 -7.92 -4.04
C THR A 625 8.18 -6.74 -3.35
N ARG A 626 7.74 -5.70 -4.09
CA ARG A 626 6.91 -4.59 -3.57
C ARG A 626 5.42 -4.84 -3.66
N LEU A 627 5.01 -5.96 -4.25
CA LEU A 627 3.61 -6.36 -4.31
C LEU A 627 3.05 -6.49 -2.90
N GLY A 628 2.01 -5.72 -2.59
CA GLY A 628 1.27 -5.80 -1.32
C GLY A 628 -0.06 -6.53 -1.50
N PHE A 629 -0.76 -6.79 -0.40
CA PHE A 629 -2.07 -7.43 -0.44
C PHE A 629 -3.09 -6.59 -1.24
N GLY A 630 -3.99 -7.27 -1.95
CA GLY A 630 -5.01 -6.62 -2.78
C GLY A 630 -4.44 -5.84 -3.97
N SER A 631 -3.13 -5.98 -4.26
CA SER A 631 -2.49 -5.30 -5.38
C SER A 631 -2.35 -6.20 -6.59
N LYS A 632 -2.42 -5.60 -7.79
CA LYS A 632 -2.09 -6.21 -9.08
C LYS A 632 -0.86 -5.54 -9.67
N MET A 633 -0.06 -6.33 -10.36
CA MET A 633 1.16 -5.85 -10.99
C MET A 633 1.24 -6.26 -12.45
N VAL A 634 1.45 -5.30 -13.32
CA VAL A 634 1.63 -5.54 -14.75
C VAL A 634 3.01 -5.03 -15.18
N VAL A 635 3.79 -5.91 -15.78
CA VAL A 635 5.14 -5.61 -16.25
C VAL A 635 5.13 -5.63 -17.77
N THR A 636 5.42 -4.51 -18.41
CA THR A 636 5.43 -4.41 -19.88
C THR A 636 6.83 -4.17 -20.41
N GLY A 637 7.18 -4.82 -21.53
CA GLY A 637 8.49 -4.65 -22.12
C GLY A 637 8.67 -5.33 -23.48
N ASP A 638 9.79 -5.00 -24.11
CA ASP A 638 10.25 -5.57 -25.38
C ASP A 638 11.66 -6.18 -25.20
N VAL A 639 11.76 -7.49 -25.19
CA VAL A 639 13.04 -8.19 -24.98
C VAL A 639 14.07 -7.97 -26.11
N THR A 640 13.64 -7.38 -27.24
CA THR A 640 14.51 -7.06 -28.37
C THR A 640 15.16 -5.67 -28.25
N GLN A 641 14.55 -4.75 -27.46
CA GLN A 641 14.98 -3.36 -27.31
C GLN A 641 15.61 -3.13 -25.92
N VAL A 642 16.81 -3.64 -25.70
CA VAL A 642 17.53 -3.53 -24.42
C VAL A 642 18.58 -2.43 -24.52
N ASP A 643 18.39 -1.35 -23.75
CA ASP A 643 19.28 -0.17 -23.69
C ASP A 643 20.16 -0.17 -22.44
N LEU A 644 20.42 -1.33 -21.83
CA LEU A 644 21.29 -1.45 -20.66
C LEU A 644 22.78 -1.36 -21.05
N PRO A 645 23.63 -0.87 -20.14
CA PRO A 645 25.08 -0.87 -20.36
C PRO A 645 25.64 -2.24 -20.70
N ASP A 646 26.73 -2.27 -21.49
CA ASP A 646 27.39 -3.48 -21.93
C ASP A 646 27.70 -4.42 -20.76
N GLY A 647 27.30 -5.70 -20.91
CA GLY A 647 27.49 -6.76 -19.93
C GLY A 647 26.36 -6.92 -18.89
N THR A 648 25.39 -6.01 -18.82
CA THR A 648 24.25 -6.12 -17.91
C THR A 648 23.13 -6.96 -18.55
N ARG A 649 22.69 -8.02 -17.88
CA ARG A 649 21.55 -8.82 -18.33
C ARG A 649 20.23 -8.09 -18.03
N SER A 650 19.29 -8.14 -18.95
CA SER A 650 17.93 -7.61 -18.71
C SER A 650 17.20 -8.43 -17.65
N GLY A 651 16.67 -7.73 -16.63
CA GLY A 651 15.85 -8.35 -15.58
C GLY A 651 14.61 -9.03 -16.14
N LEU A 652 14.00 -8.48 -17.20
CA LEU A 652 12.83 -9.08 -17.85
C LEU A 652 13.14 -10.44 -18.48
N ARG A 653 14.34 -10.61 -19.08
CA ARG A 653 14.77 -11.91 -19.61
C ARG A 653 15.00 -12.92 -18.50
N VAL A 654 15.71 -12.52 -17.44
CA VAL A 654 16.04 -13.41 -16.33
C VAL A 654 14.78 -13.88 -15.58
N VAL A 655 13.84 -12.98 -15.36
CA VAL A 655 12.59 -13.27 -14.63
C VAL A 655 11.74 -14.31 -15.36
N ARG A 656 11.69 -14.27 -16.68
CA ARG A 656 10.95 -15.26 -17.46
C ARG A 656 11.46 -16.68 -17.20
N ASP A 657 12.79 -16.86 -17.09
CA ASP A 657 13.39 -18.16 -16.85
C ASP A 657 13.21 -18.67 -15.41
N ILE A 658 12.95 -17.75 -14.45
CA ILE A 658 12.87 -18.09 -13.01
C ILE A 658 11.41 -18.28 -12.55
N LEU A 659 10.44 -17.51 -13.08
CA LEU A 659 9.09 -17.42 -12.53
C LEU A 659 8.02 -18.14 -13.38
N THR A 660 8.38 -18.87 -14.41
CA THR A 660 7.42 -19.51 -15.33
C THR A 660 6.53 -20.56 -14.62
N ASP A 661 7.01 -21.18 -13.55
CA ASP A 661 6.33 -22.26 -12.83
C ASP A 661 5.56 -21.79 -11.58
N LEU A 662 5.47 -20.48 -11.35
CA LEU A 662 4.75 -19.96 -10.19
C LEU A 662 3.28 -19.71 -10.50
N GLU A 663 2.40 -20.24 -9.66
CA GLU A 663 0.96 -19.93 -9.69
C GLU A 663 0.74 -18.42 -9.56
N ASP A 664 -0.31 -17.93 -10.21
CA ASP A 664 -0.72 -16.50 -10.17
C ASP A 664 0.23 -15.52 -10.87
N ILE A 665 1.21 -16.04 -11.65
CA ILE A 665 2.08 -15.26 -12.55
C ILE A 665 1.83 -15.71 -13.99
N HIS A 666 1.54 -14.76 -14.88
CA HIS A 666 1.26 -15.05 -16.29
C HIS A 666 2.17 -14.27 -17.24
N PHE A 667 2.63 -14.94 -18.31
CA PHE A 667 3.43 -14.35 -19.38
C PHE A 667 2.61 -14.28 -20.67
N SER A 668 2.10 -13.10 -21.02
CA SER A 668 1.39 -12.83 -22.27
C SER A 668 2.37 -12.37 -23.34
N ILE A 669 2.45 -13.12 -24.42
CA ILE A 669 3.33 -12.81 -25.55
C ILE A 669 2.51 -12.17 -26.67
N LEU A 670 2.81 -10.91 -26.97
CA LEU A 670 2.29 -10.20 -28.12
C LEU A 670 3.31 -10.21 -29.26
N THR A 671 2.83 -10.28 -30.50
CA THR A 671 3.64 -10.46 -31.71
C THR A 671 3.55 -9.24 -32.62
N ALA A 672 4.30 -9.23 -33.72
CA ALA A 672 4.20 -8.19 -34.75
C ALA A 672 2.77 -8.07 -35.33
N HIS A 673 1.98 -9.16 -35.33
CA HIS A 673 0.58 -9.14 -35.76
C HIS A 673 -0.35 -8.34 -34.86
N ASP A 674 0.06 -8.08 -33.64
CA ASP A 674 -0.69 -7.29 -32.66
C ASP A 674 -0.39 -5.79 -32.74
N VAL A 675 0.51 -5.37 -33.63
CA VAL A 675 0.88 -3.96 -33.81
C VAL A 675 -0.30 -3.16 -34.37
N VAL A 676 -0.78 -2.21 -33.56
CA VAL A 676 -1.90 -1.32 -33.89
C VAL A 676 -1.33 0.03 -34.35
N ARG A 677 -0.62 0.03 -35.48
CA ARG A 677 -0.05 1.24 -36.12
C ARG A 677 -0.27 1.21 -37.62
N HIS A 678 0.10 2.30 -38.28
CA HIS A 678 0.04 2.36 -39.74
C HIS A 678 0.81 1.18 -40.36
N ARG A 679 0.24 0.49 -41.37
CA ARG A 679 0.76 -0.72 -41.98
C ARG A 679 2.24 -0.62 -42.39
N LEU A 680 2.68 0.58 -42.80
CA LEU A 680 4.08 0.85 -43.17
C LEU A 680 5.03 0.68 -41.96
N VAL A 681 4.60 0.99 -40.75
CA VAL A 681 5.45 0.85 -39.53
C VAL A 681 5.66 -0.64 -39.22
N GLY A 682 4.63 -1.47 -39.38
CA GLY A 682 4.77 -2.92 -39.27
C GLY A 682 5.78 -3.48 -40.30
N ALA A 683 5.64 -3.09 -41.55
CA ALA A 683 6.55 -3.48 -42.59
C ALA A 683 8.02 -3.04 -42.37
N ILE A 684 8.21 -1.87 -41.76
CA ILE A 684 9.56 -1.38 -41.39
C ILE A 684 10.14 -2.26 -40.27
N VAL A 685 9.38 -2.56 -39.23
CA VAL A 685 9.83 -3.39 -38.08
C VAL A 685 10.20 -4.78 -38.58
N ASP A 686 9.38 -5.39 -39.44
CA ASP A 686 9.66 -6.70 -40.03
C ASP A 686 10.92 -6.70 -40.94
N ALA A 687 11.16 -5.59 -41.65
CA ALA A 687 12.35 -5.44 -42.46
C ALA A 687 13.64 -5.34 -41.61
N TYR A 688 13.60 -4.59 -40.52
CA TYR A 688 14.72 -4.52 -39.56
C TYR A 688 14.93 -5.85 -38.84
N GLY A 689 13.87 -6.54 -38.44
CA GLY A 689 13.97 -7.87 -37.80
C GLY A 689 14.70 -8.87 -38.70
N ARG A 690 14.34 -8.97 -39.98
CA ARG A 690 15.04 -9.82 -40.96
C ARG A 690 16.49 -9.42 -41.17
N TRP A 691 16.80 -8.14 -41.15
CA TRP A 691 18.17 -7.64 -41.28
C TRP A 691 19.04 -8.01 -40.07
N ASP A 692 18.50 -7.93 -38.86
CA ASP A 692 19.20 -8.31 -37.63
C ASP A 692 19.46 -9.82 -37.56
N GLU A 693 18.49 -10.66 -37.96
CA GLU A 693 18.65 -12.11 -38.06
C GLU A 693 19.77 -12.52 -39.04
N THR A 694 19.87 -11.82 -40.18
CA THR A 694 20.95 -12.06 -41.16
C THR A 694 22.33 -11.66 -40.64
N ARG A 695 22.42 -10.66 -39.73
CA ARG A 695 23.68 -10.22 -39.14
C ARG A 695 24.18 -11.14 -38.04
N HIS A 696 23.27 -11.69 -37.23
CA HIS A 696 23.61 -12.61 -36.14
C HIS A 696 23.84 -14.04 -36.65
N GLY A 697 23.18 -14.46 -37.73
CA GLY A 697 23.42 -15.74 -38.38
C GLY A 697 24.79 -15.87 -39.10
N GLY A 698 25.39 -14.72 -39.48
CA GLY A 698 26.70 -14.70 -40.14
C GLY A 698 27.92 -14.82 -39.21
N ARG A 699 27.78 -14.55 -37.92
CA ARG A 699 28.91 -14.66 -36.97
C ARG A 699 29.21 -16.08 -36.47
N GLY A 700 28.29 -17.04 -36.66
CA GLY A 700 28.47 -18.43 -36.19
C GLY A 700 29.22 -19.31 -37.18
N GLN A 701 29.48 -18.90 -38.44
CA GLN A 701 30.13 -19.74 -39.46
C GLN A 701 31.62 -19.42 -39.69
N HIS A 702 32.17 -18.34 -39.15
CA HIS A 702 33.57 -17.98 -39.38
C HIS A 702 34.57 -18.46 -38.29
N GLU A 703 34.09 -19.03 -37.19
CA GLU A 703 35.00 -19.54 -36.11
C GLU A 703 35.37 -21.01 -36.22
N ARG A 704 34.91 -21.76 -37.26
CA ARG A 704 35.22 -23.19 -37.47
C ARG A 704 36.21 -23.47 -38.61
N ARG A 705 37.05 -22.53 -39.02
CA ARG A 705 38.16 -22.82 -39.97
C ARG A 705 39.41 -22.08 -39.57
N ARG A 706 40.19 -22.64 -38.63
CA ARG A 706 41.66 -22.53 -38.58
C ARG A 706 42.19 -23.94 -38.56
N PRO A 707 42.96 -24.39 -39.60
CA PRO A 707 43.71 -25.65 -39.58
C PRO A 707 45.00 -25.43 -38.75
N GLN A 708 45.47 -26.54 -38.22
CA GLN A 708 46.67 -26.77 -37.42
C GLN A 708 47.92 -26.13 -38.02
#